data_658a715851aeadb5bcd64a936ba977a8
#
_entry.id   658a715851aeadb5bcd64a936ba977a8
#
_cell.length_a   1.000
_cell.length_b   1.000
_cell.length_c   1.000
_cell.angle_alpha   90.00
_cell.angle_beta   90.00
_cell.angle_gamma   90.00
#
_symmetry.space_group_name_H-M   'P 1'
#
loop_
_entity.id
_entity.type
_entity.pdbx_description
1 polymer ?
#
loop_
_entity_poly.entity_id
_entity_poly.type
_entity_poly.pdbx_seq_one_letter_code
_entity_poly.pdbx_strand_id
1 'polypeptide(L)'
;MFCTPVITRRYRSAGDGPAANSLTDGKLIKGSAMRIPLRYGLYVLVCILPIAAEAQTRVSSQLVERSWTTMVQNDLLVRQQAVQKFMILPGKVSPKTLGSAYVPVQPGLAEVTPVRPTSPLASPPPLADFDALLDNTHVIPPDTYGSVGPSHIVTMLNSEVRVQGKDGSEISTVSLASFWSTGVGSSDLSDPHVLYDVQGGRWIASITIDPDTNTARIGIAVSASSDPTGDWRFLTFDSPDTTVFPDYPQLGFNNKWIVVTANIFKTVSHGGTFQGPAFWAIDKAAAMLSSGTVGGTRFNPGYDSPNEGFTEQPMICYDPSDTLWFMESGAYSVSGTALIRISMLTGSTLSPTWTPIAGGPFPGSGFFTVTNNFKALSNGATQKGSSQKIDNGDARASGAVYRNGFVWFSNSGGLPLTGTVTRTAAFWYQINPRLTTPIVQSGVVDPGANSHVIYPSIAVNKLNSVCIGFTHTDTSRYAEAAYVVRQVGDAAGTTQGIALLKAGQGSYFKTFGGGRNRWGDFSNTVVDPSDSLTFWTIQEYAGTPVGNTATDGSGRWATHWGKIGVDVPLPIQLTSLSGKLTSDGSVAITWTTASEVNCYGFTIERSANTTDNFVEVPDGFVAGHGTTTDPHTYSFNDTPPSPGRYYYRLTEIGLNGSTHAFDPVLVDGLTGVAANGLPFETALLQNYPNPFNPTTVISGQWTVDSRVRLVVYDMLGREIAVLADGRYPAGKYSFTFDGKSLSSGVYIYRLTAGSYMAVRKMSLLK
;
A
#
# COMPACT_ATOMS: atom_id res chain seq x y z
N MET A 1 22.27 -47.09 -10.24
CA MET A 1 21.89 -48.51 -10.34
C MET A 1 20.64 -48.55 -11.20
N PHE A 2 20.85 -48.90 -12.49
CA PHE A 2 20.35 -50.02 -13.26
C PHE A 2 18.85 -50.33 -13.08
N CYS A 3 17.93 -50.42 -14.04
CA CYS A 3 18.00 -50.92 -15.44
C CYS A 3 16.73 -50.46 -16.19
N THR A 4 16.89 -50.14 -17.45
CA THR A 4 15.87 -50.31 -18.51
C THR A 4 15.77 -51.80 -18.91
N PRO A 5 14.73 -52.33 -19.62
CA PRO A 5 14.68 -52.20 -21.08
C PRO A 5 13.29 -52.07 -21.76
N VAL A 6 13.27 -51.40 -22.84
CA VAL A 6 12.68 -51.50 -24.17
C VAL A 6 12.09 -52.85 -24.57
N ILE A 7 10.89 -52.88 -25.17
CA ILE A 7 10.52 -53.72 -26.31
C ILE A 7 9.42 -53.04 -27.16
N THR A 8 9.78 -52.79 -28.41
CA THR A 8 8.97 -52.43 -29.56
C THR A 8 8.25 -53.64 -30.15
N ARG A 9 7.01 -53.47 -30.66
CA ARG A 9 6.56 -54.18 -31.87
C ARG A 9 5.48 -53.39 -32.62
N ARG A 10 5.79 -53.07 -33.86
CA ARG A 10 4.88 -52.67 -34.94
C ARG A 10 4.12 -53.89 -35.45
N TYR A 11 2.86 -53.71 -35.89
CA TYR A 11 2.38 -54.32 -37.13
C TYR A 11 1.30 -53.46 -37.84
N ARG A 12 1.36 -53.50 -39.15
CA ARG A 12 0.62 -52.72 -40.16
C ARG A 12 -0.71 -53.36 -40.56
N SER A 13 -1.70 -52.57 -40.90
CA SER A 13 -2.33 -52.26 -42.21
C SER A 13 -3.51 -53.08 -42.72
N ALA A 14 -4.41 -52.32 -43.34
CA ALA A 14 -5.38 -52.66 -44.38
C ALA A 14 -6.74 -53.24 -43.91
N GLY A 15 -7.85 -52.72 -44.33
CA GLY A 15 -8.39 -52.14 -45.50
C GLY A 15 -9.93 -52.25 -45.47
N ASP A 16 -10.52 -51.31 -46.11
CA ASP A 16 -11.80 -51.32 -46.80
C ASP A 16 -13.15 -51.63 -46.11
N GLY A 17 -14.08 -50.63 -46.21
CA GLY A 17 -15.52 -50.72 -45.96
C GLY A 17 -16.28 -51.57 -47.00
N PRO A 18 -17.60 -51.44 -47.26
CA PRO A 18 -18.61 -50.57 -46.68
C PRO A 18 -20.00 -51.24 -46.35
N ALA A 19 -20.94 -50.44 -45.88
CA ALA A 19 -22.36 -50.45 -46.15
C ALA A 19 -23.36 -51.38 -45.36
N ALA A 20 -24.29 -50.68 -44.75
CA ALA A 20 -25.76 -50.78 -44.87
C ALA A 20 -26.58 -51.80 -44.07
N ASN A 21 -27.57 -51.21 -43.43
CA ASN A 21 -28.95 -51.66 -43.25
C ASN A 21 -29.36 -52.60 -42.12
N SER A 22 -30.09 -52.06 -41.19
CA SER A 22 -31.56 -52.12 -40.95
C SER A 22 -32.10 -53.31 -40.12
N LEU A 23 -32.97 -52.90 -39.21
CA LEU A 23 -34.22 -53.52 -38.78
C LEU A 23 -34.27 -54.55 -37.64
N THR A 24 -34.96 -54.08 -36.61
CA THR A 24 -36.17 -54.65 -35.93
C THR A 24 -36.06 -55.72 -34.84
N ASP A 25 -36.79 -55.34 -33.79
CA ASP A 25 -37.72 -56.11 -32.95
C ASP A 25 -37.25 -57.28 -32.04
N GLY A 26 -37.50 -57.09 -30.77
CA GLY A 26 -38.40 -58.04 -30.18
C GLY A 26 -38.02 -58.68 -28.83
N LYS A 27 -38.75 -58.31 -27.81
CA LYS A 27 -39.31 -59.12 -26.72
C LYS A 27 -38.50 -59.42 -25.45
N LEU A 28 -39.17 -59.02 -24.39
CA LEU A 28 -39.07 -59.38 -22.98
C LEU A 28 -38.88 -60.88 -22.70
N ILE A 29 -38.12 -61.22 -21.65
CA ILE A 29 -38.46 -62.29 -20.69
C ILE A 29 -38.00 -61.89 -19.26
N LYS A 30 -38.93 -62.08 -18.30
CA LYS A 30 -38.76 -61.88 -16.85
C LYS A 30 -37.95 -63.02 -16.25
N GLY A 31 -37.15 -62.76 -15.19
CA GLY A 31 -36.53 -63.77 -14.35
C GLY A 31 -35.97 -63.20 -13.06
N SER A 32 -36.73 -63.40 -12.03
CA SER A 32 -36.53 -63.44 -10.57
C SER A 32 -35.22 -63.09 -9.89
N ALA A 33 -35.40 -62.48 -8.74
CA ALA A 33 -34.49 -61.92 -7.75
C ALA A 33 -33.49 -62.92 -7.10
N MET A 34 -32.30 -62.42 -6.86
CA MET A 34 -31.45 -62.90 -5.78
C MET A 34 -30.78 -61.73 -5.06
N ARG A 35 -31.10 -61.52 -3.78
CA ARG A 35 -30.48 -60.46 -2.94
C ARG A 35 -29.14 -60.97 -2.42
N ILE A 36 -28.08 -60.15 -2.64
CA ILE A 36 -26.82 -60.23 -1.93
C ILE A 36 -26.46 -58.81 -1.48
N PRO A 37 -26.14 -58.54 -0.21
CA PRO A 37 -25.79 -57.21 0.26
C PRO A 37 -24.31 -56.92 -0.01
N LEU A 38 -24.02 -56.07 -0.94
CA LEU A 38 -22.67 -55.49 -1.09
C LEU A 38 -22.64 -54.14 -0.40
N ARG A 39 -21.83 -54.02 0.63
CA ARG A 39 -21.34 -52.75 1.16
C ARG A 39 -20.41 -52.16 0.09
N TYR A 40 -20.84 -51.10 -0.58
CA TYR A 40 -19.94 -50.27 -1.39
C TYR A 40 -19.44 -49.13 -0.55
N GLY A 41 -18.16 -49.16 -0.20
CA GLY A 41 -17.40 -47.97 0.14
C GLY A 41 -17.28 -47.11 -1.11
N LEU A 42 -17.88 -45.93 -1.04
CA LEU A 42 -17.75 -44.91 -2.07
C LEU A 42 -16.32 -44.35 -2.01
N TYR A 43 -15.41 -44.87 -2.83
CA TYR A 43 -14.16 -44.20 -3.13
C TYR A 43 -14.49 -43.02 -4.06
N VAL A 44 -14.55 -41.82 -3.50
CA VAL A 44 -14.50 -40.60 -4.28
C VAL A 44 -13.09 -40.51 -4.84
N LEU A 45 -12.94 -40.93 -6.09
CA LEU A 45 -11.73 -40.66 -6.87
C LEU A 45 -11.74 -39.16 -7.13
N VAL A 46 -11.07 -38.37 -6.28
CA VAL A 46 -10.75 -36.99 -6.59
C VAL A 46 -9.75 -37.05 -7.73
N CYS A 47 -10.25 -36.95 -8.95
CA CYS A 47 -9.38 -36.56 -10.08
C CYS A 47 -8.87 -35.15 -9.80
N ILE A 48 -7.70 -35.09 -9.19
CA ILE A 48 -6.87 -33.88 -9.27
C ILE A 48 -6.46 -33.83 -10.75
N LEU A 49 -7.24 -33.08 -11.54
CA LEU A 49 -6.77 -32.64 -12.86
C LEU A 49 -5.47 -31.88 -12.57
N PRO A 50 -4.36 -32.22 -13.21
CA PRO A 50 -3.18 -31.37 -13.13
C PRO A 50 -3.63 -30.00 -13.64
N ILE A 51 -3.56 -28.98 -12.78
CA ILE A 51 -3.57 -27.58 -13.21
C ILE A 51 -2.55 -27.53 -14.34
N ALA A 52 -2.97 -27.17 -15.55
CA ALA A 52 -2.09 -27.06 -16.68
C ALA A 52 -0.88 -26.26 -16.23
N ALA A 53 0.31 -26.85 -16.36
CA ALA A 53 1.54 -26.15 -16.04
C ALA A 53 1.56 -24.90 -16.92
N GLU A 54 1.34 -23.75 -16.30
CA GLU A 54 1.31 -22.47 -17.01
C GLU A 54 2.56 -22.34 -17.86
N ALA A 55 2.43 -21.84 -19.07
CA ALA A 55 3.54 -21.70 -19.99
C ALA A 55 4.54 -20.67 -19.42
N GLN A 56 5.57 -21.16 -18.75
CA GLN A 56 6.67 -20.38 -18.23
C GLN A 56 7.78 -20.33 -19.25
N THR A 57 8.27 -19.14 -19.56
CA THR A 57 9.37 -18.94 -20.49
C THR A 57 10.52 -18.21 -19.79
N ARG A 58 11.74 -18.76 -19.85
CA ARG A 58 12.93 -18.05 -19.40
C ARG A 58 13.24 -16.91 -20.34
N VAL A 59 13.48 -15.76 -19.76
CA VAL A 59 13.86 -14.53 -20.46
C VAL A 59 15.15 -13.97 -19.88
N SER A 60 15.89 -13.22 -20.69
CA SER A 60 17.08 -12.51 -20.22
C SER A 60 17.29 -11.23 -21.02
N SER A 61 17.97 -10.26 -20.43
CA SER A 61 18.34 -9.01 -21.05
C SER A 61 19.73 -8.56 -20.59
N GLN A 62 20.45 -7.85 -21.45
CA GLN A 62 21.71 -7.20 -21.09
C GLN A 62 21.42 -5.86 -20.42
N LEU A 63 22.17 -5.56 -19.36
CA LEU A 63 22.13 -4.24 -18.72
C LEU A 63 22.82 -3.21 -19.60
N VAL A 64 22.14 -2.10 -19.85
CA VAL A 64 22.66 -0.92 -20.55
C VAL A 64 22.63 0.26 -19.59
N GLU A 65 23.81 0.71 -19.13
CA GLU A 65 23.91 1.85 -18.20
C GLU A 65 23.99 3.18 -18.97
N ARG A 66 23.26 4.21 -18.50
CA ARG A 66 23.27 5.57 -19.05
C ARG A 66 23.19 6.57 -17.91
N SER A 67 23.95 7.66 -18.02
CA SER A 67 23.89 8.75 -17.05
C SER A 67 22.75 9.71 -17.37
N TRP A 68 22.20 10.31 -16.33
CA TRP A 68 21.21 11.39 -16.46
C TRP A 68 21.74 12.56 -17.31
N THR A 69 23.01 12.90 -17.15
CA THR A 69 23.67 13.93 -17.97
C THR A 69 23.60 13.62 -19.47
N THR A 70 23.79 12.33 -19.85
CA THR A 70 23.62 11.89 -21.25
C THR A 70 22.19 12.09 -21.74
N MET A 71 21.19 11.79 -20.89
CA MET A 71 19.78 11.97 -21.22
C MET A 71 19.44 13.45 -21.43
N VAL A 72 19.93 14.34 -20.56
CA VAL A 72 19.76 15.80 -20.68
C VAL A 72 20.41 16.34 -21.96
N GLN A 73 21.61 15.89 -22.29
CA GLN A 73 22.27 16.27 -23.53
C GLN A 73 21.50 15.82 -24.77
N ASN A 74 20.99 14.58 -24.75
CA ASN A 74 20.16 14.05 -25.81
C ASN A 74 18.84 14.83 -25.95
N ASP A 75 18.22 15.22 -24.83
CA ASP A 75 16.99 16.02 -24.81
C ASP A 75 17.16 17.37 -25.48
N LEU A 76 18.27 18.04 -25.25
CA LEU A 76 18.59 19.30 -25.92
C LEU A 76 18.68 19.15 -27.45
N LEU A 77 19.25 18.04 -27.93
CA LEU A 77 19.34 17.75 -29.36
C LEU A 77 17.96 17.39 -29.94
N VAL A 78 17.17 16.59 -29.24
CA VAL A 78 15.82 16.17 -29.66
C VAL A 78 14.89 17.37 -29.74
N ARG A 79 14.90 18.27 -28.75
CA ARG A 79 14.06 19.50 -28.74
C ARG A 79 14.43 20.47 -29.84
N GLN A 80 15.69 20.51 -30.27
CA GLN A 80 16.15 21.34 -31.39
C GLN A 80 15.69 20.78 -32.74
N GLN A 81 15.44 19.47 -32.85
CA GLN A 81 15.04 18.81 -34.10
C GLN A 81 13.54 18.53 -34.21
N ALA A 82 12.77 18.76 -33.14
CA ALA A 82 11.37 18.37 -33.08
C ALA A 82 10.50 19.20 -34.02
N VAL A 83 10.08 18.59 -35.12
CA VAL A 83 8.83 18.94 -35.79
C VAL A 83 7.69 18.46 -34.87
N GLN A 84 6.75 19.36 -34.54
CA GLN A 84 5.61 19.04 -33.68
C GLN A 84 4.85 17.83 -34.23
N LYS A 85 5.01 16.66 -33.60
CA LYS A 85 4.23 15.46 -33.93
C LYS A 85 3.24 15.25 -32.79
N PHE A 86 1.95 15.38 -33.10
CA PHE A 86 0.90 14.99 -32.16
C PHE A 86 0.85 13.48 -32.07
N MET A 87 0.95 12.92 -30.89
CA MET A 87 0.80 11.50 -30.65
C MET A 87 -0.53 11.23 -29.97
N ILE A 88 -1.39 10.47 -30.63
CA ILE A 88 -2.58 9.87 -30.04
C ILE A 88 -2.20 8.43 -29.77
N LEU A 89 -2.07 8.08 -28.49
CA LEU A 89 -1.84 6.68 -28.14
C LEU A 89 -3.06 5.85 -28.48
N PRO A 90 -2.90 4.62 -28.99
CA PRO A 90 -4.02 3.74 -29.34
C PRO A 90 -4.99 3.63 -28.19
N GLY A 91 -6.28 3.76 -28.47
CA GLY A 91 -7.32 3.63 -27.46
C GLY A 91 -7.31 2.21 -26.89
N LYS A 92 -7.02 2.06 -25.60
CA LYS A 92 -7.09 0.78 -24.91
C LYS A 92 -8.52 0.23 -25.07
N VAL A 93 -8.64 -0.89 -25.76
CA VAL A 93 -9.91 -1.58 -25.92
C VAL A 93 -10.07 -2.46 -24.69
N SER A 94 -10.86 -1.97 -23.72
CA SER A 94 -11.41 -2.86 -22.71
C SER A 94 -12.17 -3.98 -23.42
N PRO A 95 -11.99 -5.26 -23.07
CA PRO A 95 -12.79 -6.33 -23.68
C PRO A 95 -14.25 -5.98 -23.47
N LYS A 96 -14.92 -5.60 -24.54
CA LYS A 96 -16.36 -5.42 -24.53
C LYS A 96 -16.97 -6.73 -24.05
N THR A 97 -17.54 -6.69 -22.83
CA THR A 97 -18.43 -7.72 -22.29
C THR A 97 -18.26 -9.08 -22.96
N LEU A 98 -17.32 -9.87 -22.46
CA LEU A 98 -17.31 -11.30 -22.74
C LEU A 98 -18.70 -11.82 -22.35
N GLY A 99 -19.37 -12.49 -23.30
CA GLY A 99 -20.75 -12.91 -23.19
C GLY A 99 -21.04 -13.67 -21.90
N SER A 100 -22.28 -13.62 -21.48
CA SER A 100 -22.82 -14.22 -20.27
C SER A 100 -22.54 -15.73 -20.17
N ALA A 101 -21.35 -16.10 -19.71
CA ALA A 101 -21.01 -17.46 -19.35
C ALA A 101 -21.11 -17.60 -17.83
N TYR A 102 -21.92 -18.53 -17.44
CA TYR A 102 -22.14 -19.21 -16.17
C TYR A 102 -21.64 -18.51 -14.89
N VAL A 103 -22.55 -17.84 -14.20
CA VAL A 103 -22.36 -17.44 -12.80
C VAL A 103 -22.92 -18.56 -11.91
N PRO A 104 -22.11 -19.23 -11.08
CA PRO A 104 -22.64 -20.11 -10.06
C PRO A 104 -23.48 -19.29 -9.07
N VAL A 105 -24.76 -19.63 -8.93
CA VAL A 105 -25.63 -19.04 -7.90
C VAL A 105 -25.13 -19.51 -6.54
N GLN A 106 -24.61 -18.58 -5.76
CA GLN A 106 -24.25 -18.80 -4.36
C GLN A 106 -25.47 -18.58 -3.46
N PRO A 107 -25.72 -19.47 -2.47
CA PRO A 107 -26.73 -19.18 -1.45
C PRO A 107 -26.18 -18.15 -0.46
N GLY A 108 -26.86 -17.04 -0.36
CA GLY A 108 -26.96 -16.19 0.83
C GLY A 108 -25.68 -15.66 1.47
N LEU A 109 -24.88 -14.86 0.75
CA LEU A 109 -23.99 -13.94 1.42
C LEU A 109 -24.82 -12.71 1.83
N ALA A 110 -24.76 -12.34 3.12
CA ALA A 110 -25.40 -11.14 3.63
C ALA A 110 -24.91 -9.93 2.83
N GLU A 111 -25.85 -9.16 2.28
CA GLU A 111 -25.56 -7.89 1.63
C GLU A 111 -24.83 -6.99 2.62
N VAL A 112 -23.53 -6.77 2.39
CA VAL A 112 -22.82 -5.69 3.07
C VAL A 112 -23.25 -4.41 2.36
N THR A 113 -24.29 -3.79 2.89
CA THR A 113 -24.72 -2.46 2.45
C THR A 113 -23.57 -1.50 2.75
N PRO A 114 -23.05 -0.73 1.78
CA PRO A 114 -22.06 0.29 2.06
C PRO A 114 -22.63 1.26 3.11
N VAL A 115 -22.03 1.29 4.30
CA VAL A 115 -22.44 2.22 5.34
C VAL A 115 -21.95 3.60 4.90
N ARG A 116 -22.89 4.46 4.53
CA ARG A 116 -22.60 5.87 4.31
C ARG A 116 -22.42 6.52 5.66
N PRO A 117 -21.25 7.06 6.02
CA PRO A 117 -21.08 7.75 7.30
C PRO A 117 -22.01 8.96 7.33
N THR A 118 -22.72 9.16 8.42
CA THR A 118 -23.69 10.24 8.61
C THR A 118 -23.06 11.63 8.73
N SER A 119 -21.76 11.74 8.91
CA SER A 119 -20.91 12.93 8.75
C SER A 119 -19.45 12.51 8.94
N PRO A 120 -18.71 12.20 7.89
CA PRO A 120 -17.28 11.89 8.04
C PRO A 120 -16.53 13.16 8.47
N LEU A 121 -15.54 13.01 9.36
CA LEU A 121 -14.50 14.00 9.54
C LEU A 121 -13.95 14.39 8.17
N ALA A 122 -13.60 15.66 7.97
CA ALA A 122 -12.92 16.06 6.75
C ALA A 122 -11.52 15.42 6.70
N SER A 123 -11.10 14.92 5.54
CA SER A 123 -9.70 14.54 5.35
C SER A 123 -8.79 15.74 5.63
N PRO A 124 -7.61 15.54 6.27
CA PRO A 124 -6.72 16.64 6.62
C PRO A 124 -6.27 17.40 5.36
N PRO A 125 -6.03 18.72 5.43
CA PRO A 125 -5.48 19.46 4.31
C PRO A 125 -4.07 18.98 3.99
N PRO A 126 -3.56 19.20 2.75
CA PRO A 126 -2.21 18.84 2.40
C PRO A 126 -1.20 19.65 3.23
N LEU A 127 -0.11 18.99 3.65
CA LEU A 127 1.02 19.63 4.33
C LEU A 127 1.89 20.45 3.36
N ALA A 128 1.93 20.06 2.10
CA ALA A 128 2.57 20.73 0.99
C ALA A 128 1.89 20.27 -0.29
N ASP A 129 1.82 21.15 -1.27
CA ASP A 129 1.32 20.84 -2.60
C ASP A 129 1.99 21.73 -3.67
N PHE A 130 2.16 21.21 -4.87
CA PHE A 130 2.76 21.93 -6.00
C PHE A 130 2.47 21.23 -7.33
N ASP A 131 2.53 22.00 -8.41
CA ASP A 131 2.37 21.46 -9.76
C ASP A 131 3.55 20.54 -10.13
N ALA A 132 3.23 19.41 -10.77
CA ALA A 132 4.21 18.52 -11.34
C ALA A 132 4.44 18.87 -12.83
N LEU A 133 3.85 18.11 -13.75
CA LEU A 133 3.97 18.35 -15.18
C LEU A 133 2.67 18.91 -15.74
N LEU A 134 2.80 19.83 -16.70
CA LEU A 134 1.70 20.46 -17.39
C LEU A 134 1.63 19.96 -18.83
N ASP A 135 0.44 20.05 -19.43
CA ASP A 135 0.18 19.65 -20.81
C ASP A 135 1.07 20.46 -21.79
N ASN A 136 2.02 19.78 -22.39
CA ASN A 136 2.90 20.33 -23.42
C ASN A 136 2.28 20.31 -24.83
N THR A 137 1.00 19.96 -24.96
CA THR A 137 0.19 19.89 -26.18
C THR A 137 0.51 18.77 -27.16
N HIS A 138 1.47 17.90 -26.85
CA HIS A 138 1.95 16.91 -27.81
C HIS A 138 1.32 15.51 -27.61
N VAL A 139 0.88 15.17 -26.39
CA VAL A 139 0.48 13.80 -26.03
C VAL A 139 -0.87 13.80 -25.30
N ILE A 140 -1.73 12.86 -25.63
CA ILE A 140 -2.91 12.44 -24.89
C ILE A 140 -3.04 10.91 -24.93
N PRO A 141 -3.39 10.29 -23.78
CA PRO A 141 -3.45 10.89 -22.43
C PRO A 141 -2.06 11.06 -21.83
N PRO A 142 -1.92 11.80 -20.69
CA PRO A 142 -0.64 11.93 -20.00
C PRO A 142 -0.18 10.64 -19.35
N ASP A 143 -1.10 9.78 -18.95
CA ASP A 143 -0.89 8.56 -18.13
C ASP A 143 -0.05 8.88 -16.90
N THR A 144 -0.71 9.59 -15.98
CA THR A 144 -0.08 10.22 -14.81
C THR A 144 0.52 9.19 -13.85
N TYR A 145 1.83 9.22 -13.70
CA TYR A 145 2.52 8.40 -12.70
C TYR A 145 3.70 9.17 -12.06
N GLY A 146 4.06 8.75 -10.85
CA GLY A 146 5.19 9.33 -10.15
C GLY A 146 5.40 8.65 -8.81
N SER A 147 6.56 8.87 -8.19
CA SER A 147 6.89 8.31 -6.89
C SER A 147 7.81 9.24 -6.10
N VAL A 148 7.97 8.94 -4.81
CA VAL A 148 8.74 9.73 -3.86
C VAL A 148 9.84 8.87 -3.25
N GLY A 149 11.08 9.35 -3.33
CA GLY A 149 12.25 8.81 -2.67
C GLY A 149 12.58 9.56 -1.38
N PRO A 150 13.73 9.28 -0.76
CA PRO A 150 14.12 9.97 0.49
C PRO A 150 14.22 11.48 0.35
N SER A 151 14.76 11.98 -0.77
CA SER A 151 15.04 13.41 -0.98
C SER A 151 14.41 13.98 -2.26
N HIS A 152 13.96 13.14 -3.16
CA HIS A 152 13.49 13.53 -4.49
C HIS A 152 12.10 12.99 -4.78
N ILE A 153 11.44 13.67 -5.71
CA ILE A 153 10.20 13.24 -6.34
C ILE A 153 10.48 13.05 -7.83
N VAL A 154 9.99 11.95 -8.39
CA VAL A 154 10.06 11.69 -9.83
C VAL A 154 8.64 11.58 -10.37
N THR A 155 8.33 12.43 -11.35
CA THR A 155 7.10 12.36 -12.14
C THR A 155 7.46 11.83 -13.53
N MET A 156 6.73 10.83 -14.02
CA MET A 156 6.95 10.23 -15.32
C MET A 156 5.63 10.09 -16.06
N LEU A 157 5.50 10.81 -17.17
CA LEU A 157 4.31 10.85 -18.01
C LEU A 157 4.67 10.42 -19.43
N ASN A 158 3.66 10.16 -20.26
CA ASN A 158 3.87 9.89 -21.70
C ASN A 158 4.64 10.97 -22.44
N SER A 159 4.78 12.15 -21.85
CA SER A 159 5.48 13.30 -22.45
C SER A 159 6.88 13.51 -21.90
N GLU A 160 7.04 13.51 -20.58
CA GLU A 160 8.25 13.98 -19.90
C GLU A 160 8.51 13.23 -18.60
N VAL A 161 9.78 13.26 -18.18
CA VAL A 161 10.25 12.82 -16.86
C VAL A 161 10.81 14.03 -16.14
N ARG A 162 10.25 14.32 -14.94
CA ARG A 162 10.70 15.42 -14.09
C ARG A 162 11.20 14.94 -12.76
N VAL A 163 12.33 15.48 -12.33
CA VAL A 163 12.87 15.31 -10.99
C VAL A 163 12.69 16.62 -10.23
N GLN A 164 12.08 16.55 -9.05
CA GLN A 164 11.83 17.67 -8.15
C GLN A 164 12.34 17.38 -6.73
N GLY A 165 12.65 18.42 -5.99
CA GLY A 165 12.77 18.37 -4.53
C GLY A 165 11.40 18.14 -3.87
N LYS A 166 11.40 17.71 -2.61
CA LYS A 166 10.16 17.54 -1.82
C LYS A 166 9.49 18.86 -1.45
N ASP A 167 10.14 19.98 -1.72
CA ASP A 167 9.61 21.35 -1.64
C ASP A 167 8.97 21.83 -2.95
N GLY A 168 8.95 20.98 -3.99
CA GLY A 168 8.43 21.29 -5.31
C GLY A 168 9.43 21.94 -6.26
N SER A 169 10.63 22.28 -5.80
CA SER A 169 11.66 22.87 -6.66
C SER A 169 12.03 21.92 -7.80
N GLU A 170 12.00 22.43 -9.04
CA GLU A 170 12.43 21.65 -10.20
C GLU A 170 13.96 21.49 -10.20
N ILE A 171 14.43 20.26 -10.32
CA ILE A 171 15.84 19.94 -10.44
C ILE A 171 16.19 19.71 -11.91
N SER A 172 15.39 18.91 -12.62
CA SER A 172 15.60 18.62 -14.04
C SER A 172 14.34 18.05 -14.69
N THR A 173 14.13 18.33 -15.97
CA THR A 173 13.07 17.75 -16.81
C THR A 173 13.66 17.35 -18.16
N VAL A 174 13.36 16.12 -18.58
CA VAL A 174 13.71 15.59 -19.92
C VAL A 174 12.47 14.99 -20.56
N SER A 175 12.45 14.90 -21.90
CA SER A 175 11.37 14.17 -22.58
C SER A 175 11.43 12.68 -22.23
N LEU A 176 10.26 12.01 -22.25
CA LEU A 176 10.20 10.56 -22.04
C LEU A 176 11.09 9.80 -23.03
N ALA A 177 11.09 10.25 -24.30
CA ALA A 177 11.96 9.70 -25.33
C ALA A 177 13.45 9.86 -25.00
N SER A 178 13.88 11.01 -24.47
CA SER A 178 15.28 11.23 -24.12
C SER A 178 15.72 10.40 -22.92
N PHE A 179 14.83 10.14 -21.97
CA PHE A 179 15.11 9.25 -20.86
C PHE A 179 15.30 7.80 -21.31
N TRP A 180 14.39 7.27 -22.13
CA TRP A 180 14.37 5.86 -22.46
C TRP A 180 15.17 5.47 -23.71
N SER A 181 15.10 6.26 -24.81
CA SER A 181 15.63 5.85 -26.10
C SER A 181 17.13 5.54 -26.09
N THR A 182 17.89 6.25 -25.28
CA THR A 182 19.35 6.01 -25.13
C THR A 182 19.67 4.65 -24.54
N GLY A 183 18.75 4.07 -23.76
CA GLY A 183 18.89 2.77 -23.11
C GLY A 183 18.24 1.62 -23.87
N VAL A 184 17.10 1.87 -24.53
CA VAL A 184 16.27 0.81 -25.15
C VAL A 184 16.29 0.81 -26.68
N GLY A 185 16.84 1.87 -27.30
CA GLY A 185 17.00 1.94 -28.76
C GLY A 185 15.73 2.28 -29.54
N SER A 186 14.70 2.78 -28.86
CA SER A 186 13.44 3.25 -29.49
C SER A 186 12.92 4.50 -28.80
N SER A 187 12.20 5.33 -29.55
CA SER A 187 11.46 6.52 -29.08
C SER A 187 9.95 6.36 -29.15
N ASP A 188 9.43 5.23 -29.61
CA ASP A 188 8.01 4.89 -29.61
C ASP A 188 7.68 4.19 -28.28
N LEU A 189 7.11 4.97 -27.35
CA LEU A 189 7.04 4.63 -25.93
C LEU A 189 5.67 5.01 -25.37
N SER A 190 5.11 4.16 -24.50
CA SER A 190 3.85 4.45 -23.82
C SER A 190 3.75 3.86 -22.42
N ASP A 191 2.85 4.44 -21.63
CA ASP A 191 2.42 3.94 -20.33
C ASP A 191 3.60 3.79 -19.31
N PRO A 192 4.33 4.87 -19.04
CA PRO A 192 5.46 4.81 -18.12
C PRO A 192 5.01 4.66 -16.67
N HIS A 193 5.75 3.89 -15.88
CA HIS A 193 5.61 3.80 -14.43
C HIS A 193 6.96 4.08 -13.77
N VAL A 194 6.92 4.69 -12.59
CA VAL A 194 8.11 4.86 -11.74
C VAL A 194 7.75 4.66 -10.28
N LEU A 195 8.53 3.87 -9.55
CA LEU A 195 8.40 3.59 -8.13
C LEU A 195 9.75 3.71 -7.43
N TYR A 196 9.72 3.97 -6.12
CA TYR A 196 10.90 3.91 -5.28
C TYR A 196 10.88 2.65 -4.42
N ASP A 197 11.85 1.77 -4.62
CA ASP A 197 12.06 0.58 -3.79
C ASP A 197 12.78 0.99 -2.49
N VAL A 198 12.03 1.07 -1.41
CA VAL A 198 12.54 1.47 -0.09
C VAL A 198 13.61 0.50 0.42
N GLN A 199 13.46 -0.79 0.13
CA GLN A 199 14.37 -1.84 0.61
C GLN A 199 15.67 -1.87 -0.17
N GLY A 200 15.59 -1.69 -1.49
CA GLY A 200 16.74 -1.64 -2.39
C GLY A 200 17.41 -0.27 -2.44
N GLY A 201 16.76 0.79 -1.98
CA GLY A 201 17.24 2.16 -2.08
C GLY A 201 17.38 2.64 -3.52
N ARG A 202 16.46 2.24 -4.42
CA ARG A 202 16.53 2.46 -5.86
C ARG A 202 15.19 2.91 -6.43
N TRP A 203 15.27 3.67 -7.50
CA TRP A 203 14.13 3.93 -8.37
C TRP A 203 14.03 2.80 -9.40
N ILE A 204 12.80 2.38 -9.67
CA ILE A 204 12.48 1.37 -10.66
C ILE A 204 11.41 1.95 -11.57
N ALA A 205 11.62 1.88 -12.88
CA ALA A 205 10.65 2.33 -13.86
C ALA A 205 10.34 1.22 -14.87
N SER A 206 9.16 1.26 -15.48
CA SER A 206 8.75 0.38 -16.57
C SER A 206 8.05 1.16 -17.67
N ILE A 207 8.03 0.60 -18.88
CA ILE A 207 7.41 1.20 -20.08
C ILE A 207 7.08 0.14 -21.11
N THR A 208 6.11 0.44 -21.97
CA THR A 208 5.91 -0.29 -23.23
C THR A 208 6.72 0.37 -24.33
N ILE A 209 7.43 -0.44 -25.12
CA ILE A 209 8.31 -0.02 -26.22
C ILE A 209 7.74 -0.56 -27.51
N ASP A 210 7.71 0.26 -28.57
CA ASP A 210 7.21 -0.06 -29.90
C ASP A 210 5.80 -0.69 -29.88
N PRO A 211 4.79 -0.08 -29.22
CA PRO A 211 3.44 -0.65 -29.12
C PRO A 211 2.83 -0.88 -30.49
N ASP A 212 2.00 -1.91 -30.61
CA ASP A 212 1.32 -2.33 -31.84
C ASP A 212 2.26 -2.67 -33.02
N THR A 213 3.50 -3.08 -32.72
CA THR A 213 4.46 -3.52 -33.73
C THR A 213 4.94 -4.95 -33.46
N ASN A 214 5.66 -5.52 -34.42
CA ASN A 214 6.28 -6.84 -34.29
C ASN A 214 7.60 -6.81 -33.47
N THR A 215 8.03 -5.64 -33.02
CA THR A 215 9.22 -5.43 -32.16
C THR A 215 8.83 -4.96 -30.77
N ALA A 216 7.56 -5.06 -30.41
CA ALA A 216 7.03 -4.62 -29.14
C ALA A 216 7.70 -5.34 -27.94
N ARG A 217 8.03 -4.57 -26.90
CA ARG A 217 8.80 -5.03 -25.73
C ARG A 217 8.33 -4.34 -24.46
N ILE A 218 8.68 -4.92 -23.32
CA ILE A 218 8.67 -4.24 -22.04
C ILE A 218 10.06 -3.70 -21.74
N GLY A 219 10.14 -2.42 -21.35
CA GLY A 219 11.32 -1.78 -20.79
C GLY A 219 11.27 -1.72 -19.27
N ILE A 220 12.42 -1.93 -18.63
CA ILE A 220 12.63 -1.72 -17.19
C ILE A 220 13.86 -0.86 -17.02
N ALA A 221 13.82 0.14 -16.14
CA ALA A 221 14.96 0.94 -15.76
C ALA A 221 15.15 0.93 -14.25
N VAL A 222 16.38 0.80 -13.77
CA VAL A 222 16.73 0.80 -12.34
C VAL A 222 17.83 1.83 -12.10
N SER A 223 17.64 2.77 -11.17
CA SER A 223 18.66 3.76 -10.83
C SER A 223 19.87 3.13 -10.14
N ALA A 224 21.04 3.72 -10.30
CA ALA A 224 22.27 3.27 -9.64
C ALA A 224 22.31 3.60 -8.14
N SER A 225 21.52 4.59 -7.71
CA SER A 225 21.44 5.05 -6.31
C SER A 225 20.02 5.56 -5.99
N SER A 226 19.83 6.08 -4.80
CA SER A 226 18.59 6.79 -4.39
C SER A 226 18.46 8.18 -5.03
N ASP A 227 19.51 8.69 -5.66
CA ASP A 227 19.49 9.93 -6.46
C ASP A 227 19.05 9.60 -7.89
N PRO A 228 17.86 10.09 -8.35
CA PRO A 228 17.36 9.82 -9.69
C PRO A 228 18.09 10.60 -10.79
N THR A 229 18.94 11.57 -10.43
CA THR A 229 19.77 12.35 -11.39
C THR A 229 21.14 11.69 -11.66
N GLY A 230 21.38 10.51 -11.10
CA GLY A 230 22.56 9.69 -11.37
C GLY A 230 22.38 8.77 -12.58
N ASP A 231 23.10 7.66 -12.55
CA ASP A 231 23.06 6.66 -13.61
C ASP A 231 21.81 5.77 -13.50
N TRP A 232 21.31 5.34 -14.65
CA TRP A 232 20.22 4.38 -14.79
C TRP A 232 20.62 3.20 -15.63
N ARG A 233 20.07 2.03 -15.32
CA ARG A 233 20.32 0.76 -15.97
C ARG A 233 19.05 0.29 -16.63
N PHE A 234 19.13 0.03 -17.94
CA PHE A 234 18.01 -0.32 -18.78
C PHE A 234 18.04 -1.79 -19.17
N LEU A 235 16.88 -2.40 -19.21
CA LEU A 235 16.63 -3.78 -19.59
C LEU A 235 15.44 -3.79 -20.55
N THR A 236 15.44 -4.70 -21.51
CA THR A 236 14.31 -4.91 -22.43
C THR A 236 13.97 -6.38 -22.50
N PHE A 237 12.68 -6.69 -22.52
CA PHE A 237 12.17 -8.05 -22.64
C PHE A 237 11.11 -8.11 -23.73
N ASP A 238 11.27 -9.03 -24.67
CA ASP A 238 10.41 -9.17 -25.82
C ASP A 238 8.99 -9.59 -25.43
N SER A 239 8.02 -9.20 -26.26
CA SER A 239 6.65 -9.73 -26.26
C SER A 239 6.64 -11.26 -26.37
N PRO A 240 5.53 -11.92 -26.01
CA PRO A 240 5.38 -13.36 -26.18
C PRO A 240 5.72 -13.88 -27.58
N ASP A 241 5.31 -13.15 -28.60
CA ASP A 241 5.67 -13.39 -30.00
C ASP A 241 5.56 -12.09 -30.83
N THR A 242 5.88 -12.15 -32.11
CA THR A 242 5.91 -11.00 -33.03
C THR A 242 4.52 -10.56 -33.55
N THR A 243 3.46 -11.25 -33.18
CA THR A 243 2.09 -10.92 -33.58
C THR A 243 1.31 -10.22 -32.47
N VAL A 244 1.90 -10.07 -31.30
CA VAL A 244 1.28 -9.48 -30.12
C VAL A 244 2.14 -8.38 -29.51
N PHE A 245 1.51 -7.50 -28.77
CA PHE A 245 2.18 -6.44 -28.03
C PHE A 245 1.64 -6.33 -26.60
N PRO A 246 2.49 -5.95 -25.61
CA PRO A 246 2.06 -5.62 -24.28
C PRO A 246 1.47 -4.22 -24.24
N ASP A 247 0.36 -4.05 -23.54
CA ASP A 247 -0.33 -2.79 -23.30
C ASP A 247 -0.64 -2.66 -21.82
N TYR A 248 -0.71 -1.44 -21.33
CA TYR A 248 -1.05 -1.17 -19.93
C TYR A 248 -0.11 -1.87 -18.93
N PRO A 249 1.20 -1.65 -18.98
CA PRO A 249 2.12 -2.26 -18.04
C PRO A 249 1.82 -1.83 -16.62
N GLN A 250 1.97 -2.74 -15.65
CA GLN A 250 1.87 -2.46 -14.23
C GLN A 250 3.16 -2.91 -13.56
N LEU A 251 3.66 -2.11 -12.62
CA LEU A 251 4.93 -2.34 -11.94
C LEU A 251 4.71 -2.66 -10.46
N GLY A 252 5.38 -3.71 -9.99
CA GLY A 252 5.46 -4.08 -8.58
C GLY A 252 6.79 -4.72 -8.25
N PHE A 253 7.10 -4.82 -6.97
CA PHE A 253 8.34 -5.45 -6.51
C PHE A 253 8.25 -5.94 -5.07
N ASN A 254 9.17 -6.86 -4.72
CA ASN A 254 9.41 -7.30 -3.35
C ASN A 254 10.92 -7.47 -3.09
N ASN A 255 11.32 -8.33 -2.14
CA ASN A 255 12.73 -8.61 -1.86
C ASN A 255 13.47 -9.25 -3.04
N LYS A 256 12.79 -10.08 -3.85
CA LYS A 256 13.39 -10.96 -4.86
C LYS A 256 13.19 -10.48 -6.28
N TRP A 257 12.01 -9.95 -6.58
CA TRP A 257 11.61 -9.65 -7.96
C TRP A 257 11.26 -8.21 -8.18
N ILE A 258 11.56 -7.75 -9.38
CA ILE A 258 10.86 -6.68 -10.09
C ILE A 258 9.88 -7.39 -11.02
N VAL A 259 8.62 -7.02 -10.96
CA VAL A 259 7.58 -7.60 -11.81
C VAL A 259 6.89 -6.52 -12.62
N VAL A 260 6.84 -6.74 -13.92
CA VAL A 260 6.00 -5.95 -14.84
C VAL A 260 4.95 -6.88 -15.41
N THR A 261 3.69 -6.53 -15.27
CA THR A 261 2.57 -7.19 -15.93
C THR A 261 2.10 -6.36 -17.11
N ALA A 262 1.46 -6.96 -18.07
CA ALA A 262 0.81 -6.26 -19.17
C ALA A 262 -0.36 -7.07 -19.73
N ASN A 263 -1.33 -6.37 -20.31
CA ASN A 263 -2.36 -6.97 -21.13
C ASN A 263 -1.79 -7.24 -22.51
N ILE A 264 -1.93 -8.45 -23.00
CA ILE A 264 -1.41 -8.85 -24.31
C ILE A 264 -2.51 -8.74 -25.35
N PHE A 265 -2.25 -7.98 -26.39
CA PHE A 265 -3.12 -7.83 -27.54
C PHE A 265 -2.42 -8.30 -28.81
N LYS A 266 -3.18 -8.86 -29.73
CA LYS A 266 -2.69 -8.97 -31.12
C LYS A 266 -2.49 -7.57 -31.70
N THR A 267 -1.43 -7.40 -32.48
CA THR A 267 -1.27 -6.14 -33.25
C THR A 267 -2.48 -5.90 -34.15
N VAL A 268 -2.75 -4.65 -34.50
CA VAL A 268 -3.88 -4.29 -35.38
C VAL A 268 -3.81 -5.06 -36.71
N SER A 269 -2.61 -5.25 -37.26
CA SER A 269 -2.36 -6.07 -38.44
C SER A 269 -2.75 -7.55 -38.29
N HIS A 270 -2.86 -8.05 -37.06
CA HIS A 270 -3.26 -9.42 -36.70
C HIS A 270 -4.63 -9.48 -36.01
N GLY A 271 -5.43 -8.40 -36.09
CA GLY A 271 -6.82 -8.38 -35.64
C GLY A 271 -7.09 -7.69 -34.30
N GLY A 272 -6.08 -7.14 -33.62
CA GLY A 272 -6.27 -6.26 -32.45
C GLY A 272 -6.97 -6.88 -31.24
N THR A 273 -7.00 -8.22 -31.10
CA THR A 273 -7.78 -8.91 -30.05
C THR A 273 -6.96 -9.13 -28.79
N PHE A 274 -7.62 -9.01 -27.64
CA PHE A 274 -7.05 -9.34 -26.33
C PHE A 274 -6.72 -10.83 -26.24
N GLN A 275 -5.56 -11.16 -25.68
CA GLN A 275 -5.03 -12.53 -25.56
C GLN A 275 -4.88 -12.99 -24.10
N GLY A 276 -5.05 -12.12 -23.12
CA GLY A 276 -4.84 -12.39 -21.69
C GLY A 276 -3.74 -11.52 -21.11
N PRO A 277 -3.56 -11.53 -19.78
CA PRO A 277 -2.42 -10.87 -19.15
C PRO A 277 -1.15 -11.72 -19.30
N ALA A 278 0.00 -11.08 -19.31
CA ALA A 278 1.30 -11.70 -19.11
C ALA A 278 2.11 -10.91 -18.09
N PHE A 279 3.09 -11.55 -17.45
CA PHE A 279 4.01 -10.82 -16.60
C PHE A 279 5.44 -11.36 -16.66
N TRP A 280 6.39 -10.46 -16.41
CA TRP A 280 7.82 -10.71 -16.38
C TRP A 280 8.30 -10.55 -14.94
N ALA A 281 8.75 -11.65 -14.33
CA ALA A 281 9.36 -11.68 -13.00
C ALA A 281 10.89 -11.69 -13.16
N ILE A 282 11.52 -10.57 -12.85
CA ILE A 282 12.92 -10.29 -13.09
C ILE A 282 13.70 -10.37 -11.78
N ASP A 283 14.90 -10.95 -11.82
CA ASP A 283 15.80 -11.00 -10.66
C ASP A 283 16.22 -9.58 -10.25
N LYS A 284 15.68 -9.11 -9.11
CA LYS A 284 15.90 -7.75 -8.61
C LYS A 284 17.38 -7.52 -8.26
N ALA A 285 18.02 -8.50 -7.62
CA ALA A 285 19.41 -8.36 -7.22
C ALA A 285 20.34 -8.24 -8.45
N ALA A 286 20.10 -9.04 -9.49
CA ALA A 286 20.86 -8.94 -10.74
C ALA A 286 20.58 -7.60 -11.46
N ALA A 287 19.37 -7.10 -11.46
CA ALA A 287 19.01 -5.81 -12.07
C ALA A 287 19.67 -4.60 -11.38
N MET A 288 20.11 -4.76 -10.13
CA MET A 288 20.82 -3.73 -9.36
C MET A 288 22.33 -3.72 -9.58
N LEU A 289 22.89 -4.66 -10.33
CA LEU A 289 24.31 -4.67 -10.70
C LEU A 289 24.62 -3.61 -11.77
N SER A 290 25.89 -3.25 -11.91
CA SER A 290 26.32 -2.23 -12.89
C SER A 290 26.44 -2.77 -14.32
N SER A 291 26.55 -4.08 -14.49
CA SER A 291 26.68 -4.73 -15.79
C SER A 291 26.31 -6.22 -15.71
N GLY A 292 26.11 -6.84 -16.83
CA GLY A 292 25.87 -8.27 -16.95
C GLY A 292 24.51 -8.61 -17.58
N THR A 293 24.19 -9.89 -17.58
CA THR A 293 22.91 -10.41 -18.05
C THR A 293 21.95 -10.59 -16.87
N VAL A 294 20.78 -10.00 -16.98
CA VAL A 294 19.70 -10.15 -15.99
C VAL A 294 18.70 -11.18 -16.49
N GLY A 295 18.49 -12.21 -15.69
CA GLY A 295 17.54 -13.28 -15.96
C GLY A 295 16.17 -13.00 -15.36
N GLY A 296 15.16 -13.63 -15.93
CA GLY A 296 13.79 -13.60 -15.43
C GLY A 296 12.96 -14.77 -15.94
N THR A 297 11.70 -14.77 -15.57
CA THR A 297 10.72 -15.72 -16.07
C THR A 297 9.47 -14.94 -16.51
N ARG A 298 9.03 -15.18 -17.72
CA ARG A 298 7.74 -14.72 -18.21
C ARG A 298 6.69 -15.77 -17.96
N PHE A 299 5.55 -15.33 -17.45
CA PHE A 299 4.35 -16.12 -17.22
C PHE A 299 3.24 -15.59 -18.13
N ASN A 300 2.39 -16.49 -18.59
CA ASN A 300 1.19 -16.18 -19.33
C ASN A 300 0.00 -16.84 -18.63
N PRO A 301 -0.42 -16.34 -17.46
CA PRO A 301 -1.57 -16.89 -16.79
C PRO A 301 -2.81 -16.61 -17.61
N GLY A 302 -3.51 -17.65 -18.04
CA GLY A 302 -4.85 -17.54 -18.55
C GLY A 302 -5.06 -17.24 -20.00
N TYR A 303 -4.17 -17.63 -20.85
CA TYR A 303 -4.33 -17.44 -22.30
C TYR A 303 -5.57 -18.09 -22.94
N ASP A 304 -6.23 -19.04 -22.27
CA ASP A 304 -7.26 -19.87 -22.89
C ASP A 304 -8.64 -19.84 -22.22
N SER A 305 -8.85 -19.04 -21.18
CA SER A 305 -10.11 -19.02 -20.45
C SER A 305 -10.88 -17.70 -20.61
N PRO A 306 -12.10 -17.72 -21.14
CA PRO A 306 -12.95 -16.53 -21.20
C PRO A 306 -13.40 -16.02 -19.81
N ASN A 307 -13.06 -16.73 -18.73
CA ASN A 307 -13.39 -16.39 -17.35
C ASN A 307 -12.22 -15.72 -16.62
N GLU A 308 -11.08 -15.60 -17.25
CA GLU A 308 -9.92 -14.95 -16.68
C GLU A 308 -10.01 -13.45 -16.84
N GLY A 309 -9.49 -12.75 -15.84
CA GLY A 309 -9.70 -11.35 -15.71
C GLY A 309 -8.86 -10.53 -16.68
N PHE A 310 -8.95 -9.25 -16.49
CA PHE A 310 -8.30 -8.24 -17.29
C PHE A 310 -7.41 -7.41 -16.37
N THR A 311 -6.14 -7.31 -16.67
CA THR A 311 -5.11 -6.59 -15.91
C THR A 311 -4.78 -7.27 -14.56
N GLU A 312 -3.70 -8.02 -14.54
CA GLU A 312 -3.11 -8.51 -13.30
C GLU A 312 -2.21 -7.41 -12.71
N GLN A 313 -2.54 -6.95 -11.49
CA GLN A 313 -1.83 -5.87 -10.82
C GLN A 313 -0.83 -6.46 -9.82
N PRO A 314 0.50 -6.33 -10.04
CA PRO A 314 1.50 -6.71 -9.06
C PRO A 314 1.53 -5.69 -7.94
N MET A 315 1.78 -6.13 -6.71
CA MET A 315 1.76 -5.25 -5.55
C MET A 315 3.10 -4.60 -5.27
N ILE A 316 3.05 -3.38 -4.77
CA ILE A 316 4.17 -2.71 -4.14
C ILE A 316 4.29 -3.28 -2.72
N CYS A 317 5.37 -4.02 -2.45
CA CYS A 317 5.62 -4.56 -1.12
C CYS A 317 6.44 -3.57 -0.30
N TYR A 318 5.79 -2.86 0.62
CA TYR A 318 6.48 -1.97 1.56
C TYR A 318 7.18 -2.74 2.67
N ASP A 319 6.67 -3.92 3.04
CA ASP A 319 7.29 -4.79 4.04
C ASP A 319 8.26 -5.76 3.38
N PRO A 320 9.32 -6.19 4.07
CA PRO A 320 10.16 -7.27 3.60
C PRO A 320 9.33 -8.54 3.37
N SER A 321 9.26 -9.00 2.14
CA SER A 321 8.50 -10.19 1.76
C SER A 321 9.21 -10.95 0.63
N ASP A 322 9.28 -12.27 0.80
CA ASP A 322 9.73 -13.20 -0.23
C ASP A 322 8.60 -13.67 -1.14
N THR A 323 7.37 -13.32 -0.82
CA THR A 323 6.17 -13.54 -1.64
C THR A 323 5.75 -12.22 -2.27
N LEU A 324 5.56 -12.22 -3.59
CA LEU A 324 4.93 -11.10 -4.28
C LEU A 324 3.49 -11.45 -4.58
N TRP A 325 2.60 -10.56 -4.23
CA TRP A 325 1.17 -10.73 -4.40
C TRP A 325 0.67 -10.00 -5.65
N PHE A 326 -0.40 -10.51 -6.23
CA PHE A 326 -1.10 -9.91 -7.37
C PHE A 326 -2.59 -9.81 -7.07
N MET A 327 -3.23 -8.87 -7.73
CA MET A 327 -4.67 -8.72 -7.76
C MET A 327 -5.13 -8.57 -9.21
N GLU A 328 -6.22 -9.22 -9.53
CA GLU A 328 -6.86 -9.14 -10.83
C GLU A 328 -8.35 -8.87 -10.66
N SER A 329 -8.88 -7.93 -11.43
CA SER A 329 -10.32 -7.72 -11.51
C SER A 329 -10.93 -8.74 -12.45
N GLY A 330 -11.84 -9.57 -11.95
CA GLY A 330 -12.56 -10.54 -12.78
C GLY A 330 -13.44 -9.85 -13.83
N ALA A 331 -13.68 -10.50 -14.95
CA ALA A 331 -14.49 -9.98 -16.05
C ALA A 331 -15.99 -9.81 -15.70
N TYR A 332 -16.42 -10.16 -14.48
CA TYR A 332 -17.82 -10.26 -14.10
C TYR A 332 -18.23 -9.28 -13.01
N SER A 333 -19.36 -8.62 -13.29
CA SER A 333 -20.16 -7.96 -12.28
C SER A 333 -21.64 -8.22 -12.55
N VAL A 334 -22.36 -8.78 -11.59
CA VAL A 334 -23.79 -9.01 -11.67
C VAL A 334 -24.46 -8.49 -10.39
N SER A 335 -25.42 -7.57 -10.56
CA SER A 335 -26.27 -7.10 -9.45
C SER A 335 -25.52 -6.65 -8.20
N GLY A 336 -24.45 -5.86 -8.35
CA GLY A 336 -23.66 -5.33 -7.23
C GLY A 336 -22.60 -6.28 -6.68
N THR A 337 -22.38 -7.43 -7.32
CA THR A 337 -21.33 -8.38 -6.97
C THR A 337 -20.34 -8.48 -8.11
N ALA A 338 -19.05 -8.39 -7.82
CA ALA A 338 -17.96 -8.55 -8.75
C ALA A 338 -16.99 -9.63 -8.29
N LEU A 339 -16.15 -10.13 -9.20
CA LEU A 339 -15.12 -11.11 -8.88
C LEU A 339 -13.74 -10.43 -8.91
N ILE A 340 -12.91 -10.79 -7.95
CA ILE A 340 -11.49 -10.49 -7.93
C ILE A 340 -10.70 -11.77 -7.70
N ARG A 341 -9.48 -11.82 -8.22
CA ARG A 341 -8.52 -12.89 -7.98
C ARG A 341 -7.31 -12.34 -7.21
N ILE A 342 -6.85 -13.10 -6.22
CA ILE A 342 -5.57 -12.88 -5.58
C ILE A 342 -4.67 -14.06 -5.90
N SER A 343 -3.45 -13.76 -6.32
CA SER A 343 -2.43 -14.75 -6.63
C SER A 343 -1.10 -14.37 -6.00
N MET A 344 -0.15 -15.29 -5.99
CA MET A 344 1.18 -15.08 -5.39
C MET A 344 2.28 -15.68 -6.25
N LEU A 345 3.42 -14.98 -6.28
CA LEU A 345 4.69 -15.46 -6.81
C LEU A 345 5.59 -15.84 -5.64
N THR A 346 6.08 -17.08 -5.65
CA THR A 346 6.94 -17.67 -4.62
C THR A 346 8.14 -18.38 -5.24
N GLY A 347 8.98 -19.03 -4.44
CA GLY A 347 10.14 -19.77 -4.92
C GLY A 347 11.42 -18.93 -4.99
N SER A 348 12.36 -19.34 -5.82
CA SER A 348 13.60 -18.60 -6.10
C SER A 348 13.52 -17.83 -7.41
N THR A 349 14.39 -16.86 -7.64
CA THR A 349 14.47 -16.13 -8.92
C THR A 349 14.78 -17.05 -10.10
N LEU A 350 15.45 -18.19 -9.83
CA LEU A 350 15.72 -19.22 -10.82
C LEU A 350 14.57 -20.23 -11.02
N SER A 351 13.64 -20.33 -10.09
CA SER A 351 12.49 -21.24 -10.16
C SER A 351 11.29 -20.62 -9.46
N PRO A 352 10.76 -19.52 -10.01
CA PRO A 352 9.57 -18.90 -9.47
C PRO A 352 8.33 -19.76 -9.75
N THR A 353 7.36 -19.69 -8.85
CA THR A 353 6.07 -20.39 -8.99
C THR A 353 4.96 -19.38 -8.74
N TRP A 354 4.09 -19.20 -9.71
CA TRP A 354 2.88 -18.40 -9.56
C TRP A 354 1.71 -19.31 -9.21
N THR A 355 0.90 -18.92 -8.22
CA THR A 355 -0.26 -19.71 -7.78
C THR A 355 -1.38 -18.78 -7.29
N PRO A 356 -2.64 -19.06 -7.64
CA PRO A 356 -3.79 -18.44 -6.99
C PRO A 356 -3.85 -18.83 -5.51
N ILE A 357 -4.44 -17.98 -4.65
CA ILE A 357 -4.66 -18.34 -3.25
C ILE A 357 -5.71 -19.44 -3.12
N ALA A 358 -5.58 -20.26 -2.06
CA ALA A 358 -6.48 -21.41 -1.85
C ALA A 358 -7.89 -21.03 -1.34
N GLY A 359 -8.11 -19.78 -0.97
CA GLY A 359 -9.36 -19.30 -0.37
C GLY A 359 -10.44 -18.94 -1.37
N GLY A 360 -11.61 -18.60 -0.83
CA GLY A 360 -12.76 -18.10 -1.59
C GLY A 360 -13.77 -19.19 -1.98
N PRO A 361 -14.92 -18.78 -2.55
CA PRO A 361 -15.99 -19.70 -2.95
C PRO A 361 -15.64 -20.60 -4.14
N PHE A 362 -14.49 -20.33 -4.80
CA PHE A 362 -13.98 -21.11 -5.93
C PHE A 362 -12.61 -21.70 -5.59
N PRO A 363 -12.57 -22.83 -4.85
CA PRO A 363 -11.33 -23.42 -4.37
C PRO A 363 -10.31 -23.67 -5.51
N GLY A 364 -9.08 -23.19 -5.31
CA GLY A 364 -7.98 -23.37 -6.26
C GLY A 364 -7.94 -22.37 -7.42
N SER A 365 -8.96 -21.52 -7.60
CA SER A 365 -8.96 -20.49 -8.64
C SER A 365 -8.43 -19.12 -8.16
N GLY A 366 -8.37 -18.90 -6.85
CA GLY A 366 -8.05 -17.61 -6.24
C GLY A 366 -9.13 -16.53 -6.37
N PHE A 367 -10.25 -16.83 -7.05
CA PHE A 367 -11.36 -15.89 -7.19
C PHE A 367 -12.26 -15.87 -5.98
N PHE A 368 -12.71 -14.69 -5.59
CA PHE A 368 -13.73 -14.47 -4.58
C PHE A 368 -14.58 -13.23 -4.93
N THR A 369 -15.76 -13.17 -4.32
CA THR A 369 -16.73 -12.11 -4.58
C THR A 369 -16.46 -10.88 -3.72
N VAL A 370 -16.64 -9.70 -4.31
CA VAL A 370 -16.64 -8.41 -3.63
C VAL A 370 -17.90 -7.63 -3.97
N THR A 371 -18.33 -6.74 -3.08
CA THR A 371 -19.40 -5.80 -3.36
C THR A 371 -18.85 -4.71 -4.27
N ASN A 372 -19.23 -4.73 -5.53
CA ASN A 372 -18.85 -3.74 -6.54
C ASN A 372 -19.76 -3.87 -7.76
N ASN A 373 -19.74 -2.86 -8.61
CA ASN A 373 -20.34 -2.91 -9.93
C ASN A 373 -19.27 -2.50 -10.96
N PHE A 374 -18.61 -3.50 -11.56
CA PHE A 374 -17.57 -3.29 -12.57
C PHE A 374 -18.10 -2.74 -13.90
N LYS A 375 -19.40 -2.44 -13.98
CA LYS A 375 -19.94 -1.75 -15.15
C LYS A 375 -19.38 -0.34 -15.18
N ALA A 376 -18.55 -0.06 -16.18
CA ALA A 376 -18.15 1.31 -16.47
C ALA A 376 -19.36 2.15 -16.84
N LEU A 377 -19.33 3.43 -16.52
CA LEU A 377 -20.27 4.39 -17.11
C LEU A 377 -20.05 4.40 -18.62
N SER A 378 -21.04 3.96 -19.37
CA SER A 378 -20.93 3.85 -20.83
C SER A 378 -20.69 5.17 -21.56
N ASN A 379 -20.84 6.31 -20.88
CA ASN A 379 -20.85 7.65 -21.49
C ASN A 379 -19.83 8.62 -20.88
N GLY A 380 -18.89 8.17 -20.03
CA GLY A 380 -17.90 9.01 -19.37
C GLY A 380 -18.45 9.89 -18.24
N ALA A 381 -17.56 10.59 -17.54
CA ALA A 381 -17.86 11.48 -16.42
C ALA A 381 -18.25 12.89 -16.90
N THR A 382 -19.27 13.47 -16.30
CA THR A 382 -19.70 14.84 -16.59
C THR A 382 -18.72 15.85 -16.00
N GLN A 383 -18.60 17.02 -16.62
CA GLN A 383 -17.77 18.12 -16.18
C GLN A 383 -18.48 19.46 -16.32
N LYS A 384 -18.07 20.47 -15.57
CA LYS A 384 -18.56 21.85 -15.70
C LYS A 384 -18.17 22.46 -17.05
N GLY A 385 -19.08 23.21 -17.62
CA GLY A 385 -18.81 24.09 -18.77
C GLY A 385 -18.59 23.39 -20.12
N SER A 386 -18.84 22.07 -20.19
CA SER A 386 -18.77 21.31 -21.45
C SER A 386 -19.78 20.18 -21.49
N SER A 387 -20.35 19.94 -22.68
CA SER A 387 -21.14 18.74 -22.98
C SER A 387 -20.27 17.51 -23.27
N GLN A 388 -18.97 17.73 -23.54
CA GLN A 388 -18.01 16.66 -23.73
C GLN A 388 -17.69 16.02 -22.38
N LYS A 389 -17.94 14.73 -22.27
CA LYS A 389 -17.66 13.96 -21.06
C LYS A 389 -16.22 13.51 -21.03
N ILE A 390 -15.66 13.44 -19.84
CA ILE A 390 -14.31 12.92 -19.61
C ILE A 390 -14.37 11.39 -19.59
N ASP A 391 -13.44 10.75 -20.27
CA ASP A 391 -13.27 9.29 -20.19
C ASP A 391 -13.00 8.88 -18.74
N ASN A 392 -13.74 7.91 -18.25
CA ASN A 392 -13.70 7.48 -16.86
C ASN A 392 -13.05 6.10 -16.66
N GLY A 393 -12.39 5.59 -17.70
CA GLY A 393 -11.72 4.29 -17.64
C GLY A 393 -12.68 3.11 -17.46
N ASP A 394 -12.18 2.06 -16.82
CA ASP A 394 -12.91 0.86 -16.46
C ASP A 394 -12.66 0.46 -15.00
N ALA A 395 -13.04 -0.75 -14.61
CA ALA A 395 -12.96 -1.22 -13.23
C ALA A 395 -11.69 -2.04 -12.92
N ARG A 396 -10.65 -1.93 -13.75
CA ARG A 396 -9.37 -2.57 -13.44
C ARG A 396 -8.76 -2.02 -12.15
N ALA A 397 -7.91 -2.79 -11.49
CA ALA A 397 -7.14 -2.28 -10.34
C ALA A 397 -6.25 -1.13 -10.81
N SER A 398 -6.23 -0.06 -10.03
CA SER A 398 -5.46 1.15 -10.32
C SER A 398 -4.49 1.53 -9.19
N GLY A 399 -4.15 0.57 -8.37
CA GLY A 399 -3.15 0.66 -7.30
C GLY A 399 -3.33 -0.50 -6.34
N ALA A 400 -2.24 -1.20 -6.03
CA ALA A 400 -2.25 -2.31 -5.10
C ALA A 400 -0.96 -2.37 -4.29
N VAL A 401 -1.09 -2.56 -2.98
CA VAL A 401 0.03 -2.59 -2.05
C VAL A 401 -0.09 -3.77 -1.09
N TYR A 402 1.05 -4.30 -0.66
CA TYR A 402 1.15 -5.25 0.43
C TYR A 402 1.81 -4.57 1.62
N ARG A 403 1.08 -4.50 2.74
CA ARG A 403 1.54 -3.86 3.97
C ARG A 403 0.99 -4.56 5.21
N ASN A 404 1.83 -4.75 6.23
CA ASN A 404 1.48 -5.33 7.53
C ASN A 404 0.72 -6.67 7.40
N GLY A 405 1.10 -7.51 6.44
CA GLY A 405 0.47 -8.80 6.19
C GLY A 405 -0.83 -8.76 5.38
N PHE A 406 -1.30 -7.59 4.96
CA PHE A 406 -2.52 -7.38 4.20
C PHE A 406 -2.25 -6.92 2.77
N VAL A 407 -3.13 -7.33 1.89
CA VAL A 407 -3.27 -6.80 0.54
C VAL A 407 -4.30 -5.68 0.57
N TRP A 408 -3.95 -4.56 -0.05
CA TRP A 408 -4.84 -3.42 -0.21
C TRP A 408 -4.86 -2.99 -1.67
N PHE A 409 -6.03 -2.66 -2.17
CA PHE A 409 -6.16 -2.13 -3.52
C PHE A 409 -7.38 -1.22 -3.66
N SER A 410 -7.37 -0.42 -4.72
CA SER A 410 -8.52 0.39 -5.16
C SER A 410 -8.82 0.15 -6.63
N ASN A 411 -10.08 0.36 -6.99
CA ASN A 411 -10.52 0.38 -8.38
C ASN A 411 -11.74 1.27 -8.57
N SER A 412 -12.01 1.66 -9.79
CA SER A 412 -13.25 2.34 -10.14
C SER A 412 -14.42 1.35 -10.20
N GLY A 413 -15.61 1.83 -9.92
CA GLY A 413 -16.84 1.05 -10.09
C GLY A 413 -18.05 1.94 -10.24
N GLY A 414 -19.14 1.37 -10.74
CA GLY A 414 -20.39 2.08 -11.00
C GLY A 414 -21.34 2.11 -9.80
N LEU A 415 -21.99 3.23 -9.59
CA LEU A 415 -23.09 3.37 -8.65
C LEU A 415 -24.36 3.86 -9.37
N PRO A 416 -25.57 3.44 -8.92
CA PRO A 416 -25.83 2.47 -7.85
C PRO A 416 -25.33 1.06 -8.19
N LEU A 417 -25.17 0.22 -7.17
CA LEU A 417 -24.70 -1.16 -7.33
C LEU A 417 -25.64 -2.01 -8.20
N THR A 418 -26.94 -1.69 -8.16
CA THR A 418 -27.97 -2.35 -8.93
C THR A 418 -28.70 -1.34 -9.82
N GLY A 419 -29.22 -1.79 -10.96
CA GLY A 419 -29.91 -0.94 -11.91
C GLY A 419 -28.97 -0.21 -12.88
N THR A 420 -29.38 0.99 -13.33
CA THR A 420 -28.61 1.81 -14.26
C THR A 420 -27.53 2.59 -13.51
N VAL A 421 -26.27 2.39 -13.91
CA VAL A 421 -25.15 3.16 -13.37
C VAL A 421 -25.29 4.62 -13.77
N THR A 422 -25.22 5.51 -12.78
CA THR A 422 -25.34 6.96 -12.96
C THR A 422 -24.09 7.73 -12.61
N ARG A 423 -23.17 7.13 -11.85
CA ARG A 423 -21.90 7.75 -11.44
C ARG A 423 -20.80 6.72 -11.23
N THR A 424 -19.57 7.17 -11.26
CA THR A 424 -18.37 6.41 -10.93
C THR A 424 -17.93 6.73 -9.50
N ALA A 425 -17.51 5.72 -8.76
CA ALA A 425 -16.99 5.81 -7.41
C ALA A 425 -15.67 5.03 -7.29
N ALA A 426 -14.87 5.31 -6.27
CA ALA A 426 -13.71 4.50 -5.94
C ALA A 426 -14.08 3.48 -4.87
N PHE A 427 -13.78 2.22 -5.13
CA PHE A 427 -13.91 1.12 -4.19
C PHE A 427 -12.53 0.76 -3.66
N TRP A 428 -12.44 0.36 -2.39
CA TRP A 428 -11.19 -0.07 -1.79
C TRP A 428 -11.40 -1.27 -0.88
N TYR A 429 -10.35 -2.07 -0.72
CA TYR A 429 -10.40 -3.35 -0.02
C TYR A 429 -9.15 -3.57 0.82
N GLN A 430 -9.35 -4.15 2.00
CA GLN A 430 -8.32 -4.77 2.82
C GLN A 430 -8.55 -6.27 2.86
N ILE A 431 -7.55 -7.03 2.48
CA ILE A 431 -7.64 -8.49 2.33
C ILE A 431 -6.51 -9.13 3.11
N ASN A 432 -6.84 -10.15 3.90
CA ASN A 432 -5.85 -11.06 4.46
C ASN A 432 -5.73 -12.28 3.53
N PRO A 433 -4.69 -12.35 2.69
CA PRO A 433 -4.60 -13.39 1.67
C PRO A 433 -4.32 -14.80 2.23
N ARG A 434 -4.16 -14.94 3.55
CA ARG A 434 -3.93 -16.21 4.24
C ARG A 434 -5.20 -16.82 4.82
N LEU A 435 -6.33 -16.12 4.77
CA LEU A 435 -7.60 -16.60 5.32
C LEU A 435 -8.51 -17.16 4.22
N THR A 436 -9.37 -18.09 4.59
CA THR A 436 -10.40 -18.65 3.69
C THR A 436 -11.51 -17.65 3.39
N THR A 437 -11.79 -16.72 4.30
CA THR A 437 -12.64 -15.55 4.09
C THR A 437 -11.75 -14.31 4.11
N PRO A 438 -11.14 -13.96 2.97
CA PRO A 438 -9.99 -13.07 2.98
C PRO A 438 -10.33 -11.59 3.18
N ILE A 439 -11.57 -11.14 2.92
CA ILE A 439 -11.93 -9.71 3.04
C ILE A 439 -12.04 -9.33 4.51
N VAL A 440 -11.15 -8.45 4.95
CA VAL A 440 -11.16 -7.89 6.31
C VAL A 440 -12.12 -6.73 6.40
N GLN A 441 -12.06 -5.83 5.43
CA GLN A 441 -13.01 -4.74 5.24
C GLN A 441 -12.96 -4.23 3.80
N SER A 442 -14.01 -3.53 3.41
CA SER A 442 -14.10 -2.82 2.14
C SER A 442 -14.92 -1.56 2.31
N GLY A 443 -14.70 -0.59 1.44
CA GLY A 443 -15.45 0.65 1.45
C GLY A 443 -15.57 1.28 0.08
N VAL A 444 -16.37 2.35 0.01
CA VAL A 444 -16.61 3.10 -1.21
C VAL A 444 -16.48 4.60 -0.94
N VAL A 445 -15.74 5.28 -1.80
CA VAL A 445 -15.71 6.74 -1.88
C VAL A 445 -16.80 7.15 -2.87
N ASP A 446 -18.00 7.41 -2.32
CA ASP A 446 -19.17 7.84 -3.10
C ASP A 446 -19.24 9.37 -3.13
N PRO A 447 -19.02 10.02 -4.28
CA PRO A 447 -19.06 11.50 -4.36
C PRO A 447 -20.46 12.07 -4.30
N GLY A 448 -21.51 11.23 -4.29
CA GLY A 448 -22.90 11.62 -4.34
C GLY A 448 -23.50 11.65 -5.74
N ALA A 449 -24.79 11.98 -5.82
CA ALA A 449 -25.52 11.98 -7.07
C ALA A 449 -24.92 12.98 -8.09
N ASN A 450 -24.81 12.55 -9.35
CA ASN A 450 -24.30 13.35 -10.49
C ASN A 450 -22.83 13.76 -10.38
N SER A 451 -22.07 13.20 -9.47
CA SER A 451 -20.65 13.45 -9.29
C SER A 451 -19.85 12.17 -9.53
N HIS A 452 -18.60 12.29 -9.91
CA HIS A 452 -17.75 11.17 -10.34
C HIS A 452 -16.39 11.22 -9.68
N VAL A 453 -15.93 10.08 -9.18
CA VAL A 453 -14.56 9.81 -8.77
C VAL A 453 -13.98 8.83 -9.80
N ILE A 454 -12.88 9.21 -10.44
CA ILE A 454 -12.26 8.45 -11.54
C ILE A 454 -10.75 8.29 -11.30
N TYR A 455 -10.18 7.20 -11.82
CA TYR A 455 -8.75 6.87 -11.74
C TYR A 455 -8.18 6.91 -10.31
N PRO A 456 -8.75 6.14 -9.36
CA PRO A 456 -8.25 6.12 -7.99
C PRO A 456 -6.90 5.44 -7.88
N SER A 457 -6.08 5.87 -6.92
CA SER A 457 -4.86 5.18 -6.49
C SER A 457 -4.81 5.11 -4.97
N ILE A 458 -4.16 4.09 -4.40
CA ILE A 458 -4.16 3.81 -2.97
C ILE A 458 -2.75 3.63 -2.42
N ALA A 459 -2.49 4.18 -1.25
CA ALA A 459 -1.33 3.84 -0.43
C ALA A 459 -1.74 3.56 1.01
N VAL A 460 -0.93 2.75 1.69
CA VAL A 460 -1.13 2.36 3.09
C VAL A 460 0.17 2.56 3.86
N ASN A 461 0.12 3.29 4.95
CA ASN A 461 1.28 3.56 5.77
C ASN A 461 1.56 2.46 6.81
N LYS A 462 2.64 2.58 7.59
CA LYS A 462 3.01 1.57 8.59
C LYS A 462 2.00 1.41 9.73
N LEU A 463 1.05 2.34 9.90
CA LEU A 463 -0.03 2.30 10.88
C LEU A 463 -1.35 1.77 10.30
N ASN A 464 -1.38 1.28 9.06
CA ASN A 464 -2.60 0.92 8.33
C ASN A 464 -3.58 2.08 8.08
N SER A 465 -3.12 3.33 8.19
CA SER A 465 -3.87 4.45 7.63
C SER A 465 -3.76 4.42 6.11
N VAL A 466 -4.79 4.88 5.43
CA VAL A 466 -4.96 4.78 3.97
C VAL A 466 -5.12 6.18 3.40
N CYS A 467 -4.50 6.45 2.25
CA CYS A 467 -4.81 7.59 1.40
C CYS A 467 -5.23 7.08 0.02
N ILE A 468 -6.34 7.60 -0.50
CA ILE A 468 -6.83 7.30 -1.85
C ILE A 468 -6.91 8.64 -2.59
N GLY A 469 -6.06 8.80 -3.60
CA GLY A 469 -6.09 9.95 -4.51
C GLY A 469 -6.89 9.64 -5.76
N PHE A 470 -7.52 10.64 -6.39
CA PHE A 470 -8.36 10.49 -7.57
C PHE A 470 -8.66 11.83 -8.26
N THR A 471 -9.18 11.78 -9.47
CA THR A 471 -9.84 12.92 -10.09
C THR A 471 -11.32 12.96 -9.71
N HIS A 472 -11.82 14.13 -9.31
CA HIS A 472 -13.21 14.39 -8.94
C HIS A 472 -13.85 15.39 -9.90
N THR A 473 -15.03 15.11 -10.45
CA THR A 473 -15.68 15.94 -11.46
C THR A 473 -17.20 15.80 -11.45
N ASP A 474 -17.91 16.88 -11.81
CA ASP A 474 -19.37 16.90 -12.04
C ASP A 474 -19.77 18.15 -12.83
N THR A 475 -21.06 18.34 -13.05
CA THR A 475 -21.59 19.47 -13.81
C THR A 475 -21.38 20.84 -13.15
N SER A 476 -21.00 20.90 -11.86
CA SER A 476 -20.75 22.12 -11.08
C SER A 476 -19.26 22.42 -10.92
N ARG A 477 -18.38 21.44 -11.19
CA ARG A 477 -16.92 21.53 -11.03
C ARG A 477 -16.20 21.05 -12.27
N TYR A 478 -15.09 21.70 -12.58
CA TYR A 478 -14.12 21.18 -13.54
C TYR A 478 -13.43 19.96 -12.92
N ALA A 479 -12.82 19.10 -13.73
CA ALA A 479 -12.07 17.98 -13.21
C ALA A 479 -10.95 18.48 -12.28
N GLU A 480 -10.99 18.06 -11.03
CA GLU A 480 -10.10 18.51 -9.95
C GLU A 480 -9.33 17.33 -9.35
N ALA A 481 -8.10 17.56 -8.91
CA ALA A 481 -7.33 16.62 -8.12
C ALA A 481 -7.87 16.59 -6.69
N ALA A 482 -8.16 15.42 -6.17
CA ALA A 482 -8.74 15.25 -4.84
C ALA A 482 -8.26 13.95 -4.17
N TYR A 483 -8.55 13.80 -2.90
CA TYR A 483 -8.22 12.62 -2.13
C TYR A 483 -9.15 12.41 -0.94
N VAL A 484 -9.09 11.21 -0.37
CA VAL A 484 -9.64 10.89 0.95
C VAL A 484 -8.57 10.20 1.78
N VAL A 485 -8.71 10.33 3.10
CA VAL A 485 -7.91 9.60 4.07
C VAL A 485 -8.82 8.67 4.87
N ARG A 486 -8.30 7.54 5.27
CA ARG A 486 -8.81 6.69 6.33
C ARG A 486 -7.73 6.51 7.37
N GLN A 487 -8.00 6.94 8.58
CA GLN A 487 -7.11 6.67 9.70
C GLN A 487 -7.43 5.32 10.34
N VAL A 488 -6.47 4.75 11.03
CA VAL A 488 -6.63 3.44 11.67
C VAL A 488 -7.79 3.41 12.68
N GLY A 489 -8.08 4.54 13.33
CA GLY A 489 -9.18 4.69 14.28
C GLY A 489 -10.57 4.93 13.65
N ASP A 490 -10.66 5.15 12.34
CA ASP A 490 -11.93 5.34 11.66
C ASP A 490 -12.73 4.02 11.61
N ALA A 491 -14.05 4.11 11.62
CA ALA A 491 -14.93 2.95 11.54
C ALA A 491 -14.58 2.07 10.32
N ALA A 492 -14.70 0.76 10.49
CA ALA A 492 -14.40 -0.18 9.40
C ALA A 492 -15.25 0.12 8.15
N GLY A 493 -14.63 0.03 6.98
CA GLY A 493 -15.28 0.29 5.70
C GLY A 493 -15.55 1.76 5.38
N THR A 494 -15.11 2.71 6.22
CA THR A 494 -15.33 4.14 6.01
C THR A 494 -14.05 4.87 5.63
N THR A 495 -14.20 6.03 5.01
CA THR A 495 -13.15 7.04 4.78
C THR A 495 -13.64 8.38 5.31
N GLN A 496 -12.73 9.28 5.58
CA GLN A 496 -13.02 10.68 5.85
C GLN A 496 -13.53 11.36 4.57
N GLY A 497 -14.07 12.59 4.68
CA GLY A 497 -14.66 13.32 3.57
C GLY A 497 -13.64 13.66 2.47
N ILE A 498 -14.11 13.82 1.23
CA ILE A 498 -13.28 14.22 0.08
C ILE A 498 -12.63 15.59 0.37
N ALA A 499 -11.31 15.63 0.25
CA ALA A 499 -10.52 16.86 0.32
C ALA A 499 -10.05 17.26 -1.08
N LEU A 500 -10.11 18.56 -1.33
CA LEU A 500 -9.57 19.16 -2.54
C LEU A 500 -8.04 19.22 -2.44
N LEU A 501 -7.35 18.74 -3.48
CA LEU A 501 -5.92 18.92 -3.64
C LEU A 501 -5.65 20.11 -4.58
N LYS A 502 -6.25 20.08 -5.77
CA LYS A 502 -6.09 21.17 -6.76
C LYS A 502 -7.37 21.36 -7.55
N ALA A 503 -7.93 22.54 -7.52
CA ALA A 503 -9.14 22.87 -8.27
C ALA A 503 -8.89 22.85 -9.78
N GLY A 504 -9.84 22.30 -10.55
CA GLY A 504 -9.84 22.43 -11.99
C GLY A 504 -10.03 23.86 -12.44
N GLN A 505 -9.34 24.26 -13.52
CA GLN A 505 -9.26 25.65 -14.00
C GLN A 505 -10.13 25.89 -15.24
N GLY A 506 -10.61 24.84 -15.89
CA GLY A 506 -11.46 24.96 -17.06
C GLY A 506 -12.03 23.62 -17.54
N SER A 507 -12.89 23.64 -18.54
CA SER A 507 -13.38 22.41 -19.14
C SER A 507 -12.29 21.73 -19.99
N TYR A 508 -12.28 20.41 -19.96
CA TYR A 508 -11.35 19.60 -20.72
C TYR A 508 -12.04 19.06 -21.99
N PHE A 509 -11.53 19.45 -23.14
CA PHE A 509 -11.93 18.91 -24.43
C PHE A 509 -10.70 18.72 -25.31
N LYS A 510 -10.24 17.48 -25.47
CA LYS A 510 -9.03 17.16 -26.19
C LYS A 510 -9.09 15.73 -26.71
N THR A 511 -9.61 15.55 -27.94
CA THR A 511 -9.76 14.23 -28.57
C THR A 511 -8.85 14.05 -29.78
N PHE A 512 -8.33 15.14 -30.32
CA PHE A 512 -7.60 15.18 -31.59
C PHE A 512 -8.34 14.42 -32.71
N GLY A 513 -9.69 14.47 -32.71
CA GLY A 513 -10.54 13.79 -33.68
C GLY A 513 -10.77 12.29 -33.38
N GLY A 514 -10.23 11.74 -32.30
CA GLY A 514 -10.35 10.31 -31.95
C GLY A 514 -11.66 9.91 -31.29
N GLY A 515 -12.58 10.85 -31.04
CA GLY A 515 -13.94 10.56 -30.51
C GLY A 515 -14.03 10.26 -29.01
N ARG A 516 -12.93 9.92 -28.31
CA ARG A 516 -12.85 9.78 -26.84
C ARG A 516 -12.12 10.97 -26.24
N ASN A 517 -12.70 11.57 -25.24
CA ASN A 517 -12.06 12.67 -24.50
C ASN A 517 -11.18 12.05 -23.41
N ARG A 518 -10.00 11.51 -23.84
CA ARG A 518 -9.06 10.76 -23.00
C ARG A 518 -8.53 11.64 -21.89
N TRP A 519 -8.59 11.12 -20.65
CA TRP A 519 -8.07 11.78 -19.45
C TRP A 519 -6.71 11.23 -19.07
N GLY A 520 -6.66 9.99 -18.72
CA GLY A 520 -5.47 9.22 -18.37
C GLY A 520 -5.89 7.77 -18.16
N ASP A 521 -4.94 6.97 -17.76
CA ASP A 521 -5.23 5.59 -17.36
C ASP A 521 -4.76 5.34 -15.92
N PHE A 522 -3.96 6.25 -15.35
CA PHE A 522 -3.30 6.09 -14.08
C PHE A 522 -3.37 7.35 -13.21
N SER A 523 -3.20 7.15 -11.91
CA SER A 523 -2.72 8.09 -10.92
C SER A 523 -1.87 7.31 -9.92
N ASN A 524 -1.11 7.99 -9.06
CA ASN A 524 -0.36 7.24 -8.04
C ASN A 524 -0.41 7.92 -6.68
N THR A 525 -0.50 7.09 -5.66
CA THR A 525 -0.40 7.48 -4.25
C THR A 525 0.63 6.57 -3.59
N VAL A 526 1.58 7.15 -2.88
CA VAL A 526 2.69 6.43 -2.25
C VAL A 526 2.92 6.90 -0.82
N VAL A 527 3.65 6.10 -0.05
CA VAL A 527 4.09 6.46 1.31
C VAL A 527 5.46 7.10 1.24
N ASP A 528 5.69 8.17 1.98
CA ASP A 528 7.00 8.79 2.11
C ASP A 528 8.00 7.80 2.74
N PRO A 529 9.08 7.42 2.05
CA PRO A 529 10.04 6.46 2.56
C PRO A 529 10.83 6.99 3.77
N SER A 530 10.85 8.31 3.99
CA SER A 530 11.62 8.94 5.07
C SER A 530 10.99 8.72 6.44
N ASP A 531 9.66 8.60 6.53
CA ASP A 531 8.94 8.41 7.79
C ASP A 531 8.01 7.19 7.80
N SER A 532 7.67 6.66 6.62
CA SER A 532 6.70 5.58 6.43
C SER A 532 5.29 5.89 6.97
N LEU A 533 4.96 7.16 7.16
CA LEU A 533 3.71 7.67 7.75
C LEU A 533 2.96 8.60 6.83
N THR A 534 3.62 9.63 6.32
CA THR A 534 2.99 10.60 5.41
C THR A 534 2.79 10.01 4.03
N PHE A 535 1.75 10.47 3.36
CA PHE A 535 1.45 10.10 1.98
C PHE A 535 1.84 11.20 1.02
N TRP A 536 2.13 10.78 -0.20
CA TRP A 536 2.22 11.64 -1.36
C TRP A 536 1.29 11.11 -2.44
N THR A 537 0.54 12.01 -3.06
CA THR A 537 -0.35 11.65 -4.16
C THR A 537 -0.13 12.57 -5.34
N ILE A 538 -0.04 12.00 -6.55
CA ILE A 538 -0.04 12.74 -7.79
C ILE A 538 -1.37 12.48 -8.50
N GLN A 539 -2.10 13.55 -8.75
CA GLN A 539 -3.42 13.50 -9.36
C GLN A 539 -3.53 14.47 -10.51
N GLU A 540 -4.37 14.13 -11.47
CA GLU A 540 -4.64 14.93 -12.65
C GLU A 540 -5.80 15.89 -12.40
N TYR A 541 -5.67 17.12 -12.91
CA TYR A 541 -6.72 18.13 -12.91
C TYR A 541 -6.78 18.85 -14.27
N ALA A 542 -7.94 19.43 -14.58
CA ALA A 542 -8.10 20.23 -15.79
C ALA A 542 -7.41 21.58 -15.61
N GLY A 543 -6.35 21.80 -16.36
CA GLY A 543 -5.61 23.06 -16.40
C GLY A 543 -6.35 24.16 -17.16
N THR A 544 -5.76 25.32 -17.24
CA THR A 544 -6.32 26.48 -17.97
C THR A 544 -6.41 26.18 -19.47
N PRO A 545 -7.61 26.16 -20.07
CA PRO A 545 -7.78 25.93 -21.50
C PRO A 545 -7.12 27.01 -22.35
N VAL A 546 -6.79 26.66 -23.57
CA VAL A 546 -6.25 27.62 -24.56
C VAL A 546 -7.25 27.80 -25.70
N GLY A 547 -7.68 29.03 -25.92
CA GLY A 547 -8.65 29.35 -26.95
C GLY A 547 -10.10 29.09 -26.55
N ASN A 548 -10.94 28.72 -27.55
CA ASN A 548 -12.37 28.47 -27.32
C ASN A 548 -12.58 27.08 -26.73
N THR A 549 -13.14 27.01 -25.54
CA THR A 549 -13.38 25.75 -24.79
C THR A 549 -14.37 24.80 -25.46
N ALA A 550 -15.13 25.23 -26.44
CA ALA A 550 -16.00 24.38 -27.25
C ALA A 550 -15.26 23.69 -28.40
N THR A 551 -13.98 24.04 -28.64
CA THR A 551 -13.17 23.49 -29.73
C THR A 551 -12.32 22.33 -29.22
N ASP A 552 -12.28 21.24 -29.98
CA ASP A 552 -11.39 20.10 -29.69
C ASP A 552 -9.93 20.56 -29.68
N GLY A 553 -9.19 20.09 -28.71
CA GLY A 553 -7.79 20.49 -28.48
C GLY A 553 -7.60 21.76 -27.65
N SER A 554 -8.68 22.42 -27.19
CA SER A 554 -8.61 23.58 -26.28
C SER A 554 -8.30 23.19 -24.84
N GLY A 555 -8.74 22.02 -24.38
CA GLY A 555 -8.54 21.52 -23.04
C GLY A 555 -7.07 21.26 -22.72
N ARG A 556 -6.71 21.41 -21.45
CA ARG A 556 -5.39 21.09 -20.93
C ARG A 556 -5.53 20.18 -19.73
N TRP A 557 -4.75 19.12 -19.69
CA TRP A 557 -4.51 18.37 -18.46
C TRP A 557 -3.32 18.98 -17.69
N ALA A 558 -3.28 18.76 -16.41
CA ALA A 558 -2.16 19.12 -15.57
C ALA A 558 -2.09 18.14 -14.40
N THR A 559 -0.92 17.99 -13.81
CA THR A 559 -0.70 17.07 -12.68
C THR A 559 -0.20 17.82 -11.47
N HIS A 560 -0.65 17.39 -10.29
CA HIS A 560 -0.37 18.07 -9.03
C HIS A 560 0.02 17.06 -7.94
N TRP A 561 1.11 17.36 -7.25
CA TRP A 561 1.55 16.62 -6.07
C TRP A 561 0.95 17.20 -4.80
N GLY A 562 0.54 16.32 -3.88
CA GLY A 562 0.19 16.67 -2.52
C GLY A 562 0.85 15.78 -1.51
N LYS A 563 1.39 16.37 -0.44
CA LYS A 563 1.88 15.70 0.75
C LYS A 563 0.78 15.70 1.80
N ILE A 564 0.30 14.54 2.22
CA ILE A 564 -0.82 14.37 3.14
C ILE A 564 -0.31 13.78 4.45
N GLY A 565 -0.48 14.54 5.54
CA GLY A 565 -0.27 14.03 6.90
C GLY A 565 -1.45 13.21 7.36
N VAL A 566 -1.18 12.24 8.20
CA VAL A 566 -2.20 11.55 9.00
C VAL A 566 -1.86 11.77 10.46
N ASP A 567 -2.88 11.89 11.29
CA ASP A 567 -2.63 11.94 12.71
C ASP A 567 -1.98 10.62 13.11
N VAL A 568 -0.76 10.70 13.60
CA VAL A 568 -0.17 9.58 14.32
C VAL A 568 -1.03 9.47 15.55
N PRO A 569 -1.71 8.34 15.80
CA PRO A 569 -2.39 8.17 17.08
C PRO A 569 -1.35 8.49 18.16
N LEU A 570 -1.58 9.55 18.93
CA LEU A 570 -0.73 9.78 20.08
C LEU A 570 -0.79 8.50 20.90
N PRO A 571 0.35 7.98 21.34
CA PRO A 571 0.34 6.87 22.29
C PRO A 571 -0.66 7.21 23.38
N ILE A 572 -1.36 6.21 23.89
CA ILE A 572 -2.30 6.39 25.00
C ILE A 572 -1.66 7.33 26.02
N GLN A 573 -2.35 8.41 26.35
CA GLN A 573 -1.85 9.31 27.37
C GLN A 573 -2.09 8.66 28.73
N LEU A 574 -1.04 7.97 29.19
CA LEU A 574 -1.02 7.43 30.54
C LEU A 574 -0.87 8.60 31.52
N THR A 575 -1.88 8.85 32.34
CA THR A 575 -1.83 9.92 33.36
C THR A 575 -1.20 9.45 34.65
N SER A 576 -1.27 8.15 34.93
CA SER A 576 -0.59 7.54 36.08
C SER A 576 -0.27 6.08 35.81
N LEU A 577 0.83 5.62 36.37
CA LEU A 577 1.18 4.21 36.55
C LEU A 577 1.80 4.07 37.92
N SER A 578 1.27 3.17 38.74
CA SER A 578 1.79 2.91 40.08
C SER A 578 1.72 1.43 40.41
N GLY A 579 2.67 0.96 41.17
CA GLY A 579 2.68 -0.37 41.77
C GLY A 579 2.78 -0.26 43.30
N LYS A 580 1.96 -0.98 44.03
CA LYS A 580 1.93 -0.98 45.48
C LYS A 580 1.91 -2.39 46.03
N LEU A 581 2.81 -2.68 46.95
CA LEU A 581 2.78 -3.92 47.71
C LEU A 581 1.53 -3.96 48.60
N THR A 582 0.78 -5.04 48.56
CA THR A 582 -0.37 -5.32 49.41
C THR A 582 0.03 -6.14 50.65
N SER A 583 -0.85 -6.22 51.64
CA SER A 583 -0.57 -6.89 52.91
C SER A 583 -0.43 -8.42 52.78
N ASP A 584 -0.91 -9.02 51.71
CA ASP A 584 -0.82 -10.44 51.38
C ASP A 584 0.43 -10.79 50.56
N GLY A 585 1.31 -9.81 50.25
CA GLY A 585 2.52 -9.99 49.50
C GLY A 585 2.36 -9.96 47.99
N SER A 586 1.17 -9.65 47.49
CA SER A 586 0.95 -9.33 46.07
C SER A 586 1.28 -7.87 45.74
N VAL A 587 1.34 -7.55 44.45
CA VAL A 587 1.58 -6.19 43.97
C VAL A 587 0.35 -5.73 43.19
N ALA A 588 -0.30 -4.69 43.71
CA ALA A 588 -1.38 -4.01 42.99
C ALA A 588 -0.76 -2.98 42.03
N ILE A 589 -0.92 -3.22 40.72
CA ILE A 589 -0.55 -2.31 39.65
C ILE A 589 -1.81 -1.54 39.26
N THR A 590 -1.77 -0.20 39.25
CA THR A 590 -2.88 0.66 38.84
C THR A 590 -2.38 1.70 37.86
N TRP A 591 -3.18 1.95 36.82
CA TRP A 591 -2.88 3.00 35.86
C TRP A 591 -4.16 3.68 35.40
N THR A 592 -4.02 4.90 34.88
CA THR A 592 -5.11 5.70 34.36
C THR A 592 -4.72 6.26 33.00
N THR A 593 -5.59 6.12 32.03
CA THR A 593 -5.49 6.76 30.71
C THR A 593 -6.30 8.04 30.68
N ALA A 594 -5.82 9.11 30.02
CA ALA A 594 -6.61 10.32 29.77
C ALA A 594 -7.55 10.12 28.58
N SER A 595 -7.08 9.36 27.60
CA SER A 595 -7.80 8.97 26.40
C SER A 595 -7.16 7.73 25.83
N GLU A 596 -7.88 6.98 25.03
CA GLU A 596 -7.37 5.81 24.30
C GLU A 596 -7.69 5.95 22.84
N VAL A 597 -6.74 5.53 22.00
CA VAL A 597 -6.93 5.47 20.55
C VAL A 597 -6.45 4.13 20.06
N ASN A 598 -7.36 3.35 19.48
CA ASN A 598 -7.04 2.03 18.91
C ASN A 598 -6.48 1.03 19.94
N CYS A 599 -6.85 1.16 21.21
CA CYS A 599 -6.37 0.31 22.30
C CYS A 599 -7.09 -1.05 22.34
N TYR A 600 -6.37 -2.13 22.03
CA TYR A 600 -6.84 -3.49 22.28
C TYR A 600 -6.75 -3.84 23.77
N GLY A 601 -5.64 -3.42 24.42
CA GLY A 601 -5.42 -3.64 25.84
C GLY A 601 -3.97 -3.42 26.25
N PHE A 602 -3.67 -3.84 27.46
CA PHE A 602 -2.37 -3.68 28.09
C PHE A 602 -1.86 -5.04 28.55
N THR A 603 -0.59 -5.33 28.26
CA THR A 603 0.14 -6.43 28.87
C THR A 603 1.00 -5.89 30.00
N ILE A 604 0.89 -6.53 31.16
CA ILE A 604 1.72 -6.23 32.32
C ILE A 604 2.97 -7.11 32.26
N GLU A 605 4.14 -6.47 32.33
CA GLU A 605 5.43 -7.14 32.31
C GLU A 605 6.20 -6.82 33.57
N ARG A 606 6.99 -7.78 34.03
CA ARG A 606 7.79 -7.69 35.26
C ARG A 606 9.25 -8.02 35.00
N SER A 607 10.17 -7.28 35.65
CA SER A 607 11.59 -7.60 35.68
C SER A 607 12.10 -7.56 37.13
N ALA A 608 12.93 -8.52 37.51
CA ALA A 608 13.55 -8.59 38.83
C ALA A 608 14.85 -7.79 38.87
N ASN A 609 14.96 -6.83 39.79
CA ASN A 609 16.15 -6.05 40.07
C ASN A 609 16.74 -5.17 38.95
N THR A 610 16.22 -5.19 37.77
CA THR A 610 16.71 -4.41 36.60
C THR A 610 15.58 -3.74 35.85
N THR A 611 15.91 -2.73 35.02
CA THR A 611 14.99 -2.11 34.07
C THR A 611 15.04 -2.76 32.68
N ASP A 612 15.67 -3.94 32.60
CA ASP A 612 15.80 -4.75 31.37
C ASP A 612 15.19 -6.14 31.61
N ASN A 613 15.15 -6.95 30.59
CA ASN A 613 14.68 -8.35 30.63
C ASN A 613 13.28 -8.50 31.25
N PHE A 614 12.34 -7.69 30.79
CA PHE A 614 10.94 -7.80 31.18
C PHE A 614 10.33 -9.10 30.66
N VAL A 615 9.54 -9.76 31.51
CA VAL A 615 8.79 -10.96 31.19
C VAL A 615 7.32 -10.70 31.49
N GLU A 616 6.45 -11.11 30.57
CA GLU A 616 5.02 -11.01 30.76
C GLU A 616 4.56 -11.74 32.02
N VAL A 617 3.73 -11.08 32.82
CA VAL A 617 3.13 -11.67 34.01
C VAL A 617 2.04 -12.66 33.58
N PRO A 618 1.96 -13.87 34.18
CA PRO A 618 0.86 -14.79 33.87
C PRO A 618 -0.50 -14.10 34.01
N ASP A 619 -1.37 -14.29 33.01
CA ASP A 619 -2.68 -13.65 32.90
C ASP A 619 -2.62 -12.10 32.92
N GLY A 620 -1.47 -11.53 32.61
CA GLY A 620 -1.15 -10.11 32.69
C GLY A 620 -1.78 -9.24 31.59
N PHE A 621 -2.78 -9.72 30.85
CA PHE A 621 -3.49 -8.94 29.85
C PHE A 621 -4.75 -8.31 30.44
N VAL A 622 -4.92 -7.00 30.23
CA VAL A 622 -6.12 -6.22 30.60
C VAL A 622 -6.67 -5.54 29.35
N ALA A 623 -7.94 -5.83 29.00
CA ALA A 623 -8.58 -5.27 27.81
C ALA A 623 -8.74 -3.73 27.93
N GLY A 624 -8.47 -3.03 26.81
CA GLY A 624 -8.69 -1.60 26.67
C GLY A 624 -10.12 -1.27 26.22
N HIS A 625 -10.41 0.01 26.04
CA HIS A 625 -11.72 0.52 25.62
C HIS A 625 -11.76 0.94 24.13
N GLY A 626 -10.76 0.50 23.34
CA GLY A 626 -10.70 0.82 21.91
C GLY A 626 -10.30 2.27 21.65
N THR A 627 -11.22 3.08 21.12
CA THR A 627 -11.02 4.53 20.95
C THR A 627 -12.03 5.29 21.79
N THR A 628 -11.54 6.03 22.78
CA THR A 628 -12.35 6.85 23.70
C THR A 628 -11.60 8.10 24.15
N THR A 629 -12.31 9.20 24.33
CA THR A 629 -11.80 10.44 24.93
C THR A 629 -12.01 10.50 26.44
N ASP A 630 -12.70 9.50 27.01
CA ASP A 630 -12.98 9.46 28.43
C ASP A 630 -11.80 8.82 29.19
N PRO A 631 -11.42 9.33 30.35
CA PRO A 631 -10.41 8.72 31.21
C PRO A 631 -10.85 7.36 31.75
N HIS A 632 -9.98 6.36 31.71
CA HIS A 632 -10.24 5.04 32.26
C HIS A 632 -9.16 4.66 33.27
N THR A 633 -9.58 4.04 34.38
CA THR A 633 -8.67 3.54 35.42
C THR A 633 -8.73 2.03 35.45
N TYR A 634 -7.56 1.41 35.46
CA TYR A 634 -7.34 -0.01 35.44
C TYR A 634 -6.57 -0.48 36.64
N SER A 635 -6.71 -1.74 36.97
CA SER A 635 -5.93 -2.39 38.03
C SER A 635 -5.64 -3.85 37.68
N PHE A 636 -4.49 -4.33 38.11
CA PHE A 636 -4.07 -5.71 38.02
C PHE A 636 -3.28 -6.11 39.26
N ASN A 637 -3.46 -7.32 39.77
CA ASN A 637 -2.74 -7.85 40.90
C ASN A 637 -1.78 -8.96 40.45
N ASP A 638 -0.50 -8.78 40.68
CA ASP A 638 0.51 -9.81 40.45
C ASP A 638 0.99 -10.42 41.77
N THR A 639 1.26 -11.70 41.73
CA THR A 639 1.95 -12.42 42.83
C THR A 639 3.35 -12.79 42.36
N PRO A 640 4.38 -11.99 42.71
CA PRO A 640 5.74 -12.29 42.29
C PRO A 640 6.24 -13.64 42.84
N PRO A 641 7.09 -14.36 42.09
CA PRO A 641 7.52 -15.73 42.47
C PRO A 641 8.40 -15.80 43.71
N SER A 642 8.96 -14.68 44.15
CA SER A 642 9.80 -14.58 45.36
C SER A 642 9.77 -13.16 45.91
N PRO A 643 10.05 -12.95 47.23
CA PRO A 643 10.30 -11.64 47.75
C PRO A 643 11.49 -10.98 47.04
N GLY A 644 11.39 -9.68 46.72
CA GLY A 644 12.44 -8.97 46.00
C GLY A 644 12.04 -7.58 45.56
N ARG A 645 12.91 -6.98 44.79
CA ARG A 645 12.67 -5.72 44.08
C ARG A 645 12.20 -6.06 42.67
N TYR A 646 11.10 -5.47 42.25
CA TYR A 646 10.56 -5.66 40.91
C TYR A 646 10.27 -4.33 40.23
N TYR A 647 10.55 -4.29 38.92
CA TYR A 647 10.11 -3.26 38.03
C TYR A 647 8.90 -3.81 37.25
N TYR A 648 7.84 -3.03 37.18
CA TYR A 648 6.66 -3.33 36.38
C TYR A 648 6.52 -2.33 35.24
N ARG A 649 6.20 -2.82 34.07
CA ARG A 649 5.97 -2.05 32.87
C ARG A 649 4.65 -2.44 32.26
N LEU A 650 3.95 -1.46 31.67
CA LEU A 650 2.82 -1.71 30.78
C LEU A 650 3.33 -1.70 29.35
N THR A 651 2.86 -2.65 28.56
CA THR A 651 2.96 -2.63 27.10
C THR A 651 1.56 -2.55 26.53
N GLU A 652 1.24 -1.42 25.94
CA GLU A 652 0.01 -1.23 25.17
C GLU A 652 0.02 -2.09 23.92
N ILE A 653 -1.11 -2.70 23.59
CA ILE A 653 -1.37 -3.40 22.34
C ILE A 653 -2.49 -2.68 21.61
N GLY A 654 -2.22 -2.22 20.40
CA GLY A 654 -3.24 -1.64 19.52
C GLY A 654 -4.10 -2.70 18.85
N LEU A 655 -5.33 -2.36 18.45
CA LEU A 655 -6.21 -3.21 17.63
C LEU A 655 -5.57 -3.60 16.28
N ASN A 656 -4.56 -2.87 15.85
CA ASN A 656 -3.76 -3.15 14.66
C ASN A 656 -2.52 -4.03 14.93
N GLY A 657 -2.36 -4.51 16.17
CA GLY A 657 -1.19 -5.29 16.61
C GLY A 657 0.07 -4.47 16.89
N SER A 658 0.01 -3.14 16.83
CA SER A 658 1.14 -2.29 17.29
C SER A 658 1.32 -2.42 18.78
N THR A 659 2.55 -2.27 19.27
CA THR A 659 2.85 -2.28 20.70
C THR A 659 3.64 -1.04 21.11
N HIS A 660 3.34 -0.51 22.31
CA HIS A 660 4.06 0.60 22.91
C HIS A 660 4.30 0.31 24.38
N ALA A 661 5.58 0.30 24.78
CA ALA A 661 5.97 0.08 26.17
C ALA A 661 6.16 1.40 26.90
N PHE A 662 5.55 1.53 28.07
CA PHE A 662 5.69 2.71 28.95
C PHE A 662 6.87 2.56 29.88
N ASP A 663 7.34 3.67 30.45
CA ASP A 663 8.41 3.67 31.44
C ASP A 663 8.02 2.81 32.66
N PRO A 664 8.92 1.96 33.17
CA PRO A 664 8.62 1.05 34.27
C PRO A 664 8.51 1.77 35.61
N VAL A 665 7.69 1.23 36.50
CA VAL A 665 7.61 1.64 37.90
C VAL A 665 8.32 0.62 38.80
N LEU A 666 9.03 1.11 39.78
CA LEU A 666 9.66 0.27 40.78
C LEU A 666 8.69 -0.04 41.92
N VAL A 667 8.57 -1.31 42.28
CA VAL A 667 7.93 -1.79 43.50
C VAL A 667 9.00 -2.40 44.39
N ASP A 668 9.28 -1.72 45.46
CA ASP A 668 10.31 -2.11 46.47
C ASP A 668 9.62 -2.39 47.80
N GLY A 669 9.98 -3.47 48.49
CA GLY A 669 9.41 -3.75 49.81
C GLY A 669 8.99 -5.21 50.05
N LEU A 670 9.23 -6.12 49.10
CA LEU A 670 9.01 -7.56 49.30
C LEU A 670 10.11 -8.22 50.18
N THR A 671 11.05 -7.42 50.69
CA THR A 671 12.01 -7.86 51.71
C THR A 671 11.60 -7.30 53.06
N GLY A 672 11.59 -8.11 54.08
CA GLY A 672 11.35 -7.69 55.45
C GLY A 672 12.16 -6.45 55.81
N VAL A 673 11.46 -5.48 56.33
CA VAL A 673 11.84 -4.18 56.87
C VAL A 673 13.34 -3.86 56.85
N ALA A 674 13.76 -2.96 55.90
CA ALA A 674 14.95 -2.14 56.14
C ALA A 674 14.59 -1.14 57.27
N ALA A 675 15.14 -1.33 58.43
CA ALA A 675 14.76 -0.65 59.68
C ALA A 675 15.00 0.88 59.68
N ASN A 676 15.48 1.52 58.58
CA ASN A 676 15.99 2.89 58.62
C ASN A 676 15.40 3.84 57.54
N GLY A 677 14.47 3.43 56.70
CA GLY A 677 13.79 4.35 55.74
C GLY A 677 14.69 5.02 54.68
N LEU A 678 15.93 4.57 54.50
CA LEU A 678 16.90 5.14 53.59
C LEU A 678 16.72 4.56 52.15
N PRO A 679 16.94 5.37 51.11
CA PRO A 679 16.94 4.92 49.74
C PRO A 679 18.02 3.86 49.47
N PHE A 680 17.77 2.89 48.64
CA PHE A 680 18.74 1.87 48.24
C PHE A 680 19.70 2.32 47.13
N GLU A 681 19.36 3.37 46.40
CA GLU A 681 20.18 3.94 45.34
C GLU A 681 20.09 5.46 45.32
N THR A 682 21.13 6.10 44.80
CA THR A 682 21.09 7.53 44.50
C THR A 682 20.48 7.75 43.11
N ALA A 683 19.39 8.51 43.02
CA ALA A 683 18.66 8.73 41.80
C ALA A 683 18.13 10.16 41.69
N LEU A 684 18.08 10.69 40.48
CA LEU A 684 17.29 11.86 40.08
C LEU A 684 16.07 11.40 39.30
N LEU A 685 14.88 11.75 39.79
CA LEU A 685 13.62 11.34 39.16
C LEU A 685 13.18 12.38 38.13
N GLN A 686 12.29 11.96 37.25
CA GLN A 686 11.63 12.86 36.29
C GLN A 686 10.74 13.83 37.08
N ASN A 687 10.76 15.12 36.69
CA ASN A 687 9.88 16.10 37.30
C ASN A 687 8.41 15.79 36.97
N TYR A 688 7.52 16.13 37.90
CA TYR A 688 6.10 15.96 37.73
C TYR A 688 5.32 17.19 38.22
N PRO A 689 4.35 17.71 37.43
CA PRO A 689 4.04 17.30 36.05
C PRO A 689 5.15 17.64 35.05
N ASN A 690 5.18 16.93 33.90
CA ASN A 690 6.03 17.23 32.77
C ASN A 690 5.30 16.76 31.47
N PRO A 691 4.86 17.65 30.56
CA PRO A 691 5.03 19.12 30.63
C PRO A 691 4.36 19.77 31.87
N PHE A 692 4.82 20.98 32.25
CA PHE A 692 4.31 21.68 33.43
C PHE A 692 3.90 23.14 33.14
N ASN A 693 2.98 23.69 33.95
CA ASN A 693 2.48 25.07 33.83
C ASN A 693 2.00 25.60 35.20
N PRO A 694 2.59 26.65 35.77
CA PRO A 694 3.98 27.04 35.63
C PRO A 694 4.90 26.31 36.59
N THR A 695 4.37 25.41 37.45
CA THR A 695 5.10 24.76 38.56
C THR A 695 5.26 23.26 38.31
N THR A 696 6.38 22.72 38.77
CA THR A 696 6.65 21.29 38.78
C THR A 696 7.46 20.90 40.01
N VAL A 697 7.43 19.62 40.37
CA VAL A 697 8.24 19.07 41.45
C VAL A 697 9.35 18.19 40.88
N ILE A 698 10.58 18.46 41.28
CA ILE A 698 11.74 17.66 40.94
C ILE A 698 12.13 16.87 42.19
N SER A 699 12.17 15.54 42.11
CA SER A 699 12.50 14.66 43.22
C SER A 699 13.83 13.97 42.99
N GLY A 700 14.57 13.80 44.06
CA GLY A 700 15.83 13.07 44.08
C GLY A 700 16.01 12.30 45.39
N GLN A 701 16.86 11.28 45.36
CA GLN A 701 17.17 10.47 46.51
C GLN A 701 18.66 10.09 46.51
N TRP A 702 19.24 9.95 47.68
CA TRP A 702 20.64 9.51 47.83
C TRP A 702 20.83 8.64 49.08
N THR A 703 21.73 7.68 48.95
CA THR A 703 21.92 6.58 49.91
C THR A 703 22.83 6.94 51.08
N VAL A 704 23.64 8.00 50.95
CA VAL A 704 24.61 8.46 51.95
C VAL A 704 24.56 9.98 52.06
N ASP A 705 24.93 10.50 53.21
CA ASP A 705 25.06 11.95 53.44
C ASP A 705 25.96 12.55 52.38
N SER A 706 25.42 13.44 51.58
CA SER A 706 26.08 13.96 50.37
C SER A 706 26.02 15.48 50.30
N ARG A 707 27.05 16.08 49.69
CA ARG A 707 26.92 17.45 49.19
C ARG A 707 26.08 17.37 47.92
N VAL A 708 24.92 18.02 47.95
CA VAL A 708 23.95 17.99 46.90
C VAL A 708 23.87 19.35 46.23
N ARG A 709 23.92 19.38 44.90
CA ARG A 709 23.60 20.54 44.08
C ARG A 709 22.60 20.15 43.00
N LEU A 710 21.42 20.78 43.01
CA LEU A 710 20.38 20.62 42.02
C LEU A 710 20.12 21.95 41.31
N VAL A 711 20.36 22.01 40.02
CA VAL A 711 20.36 23.25 39.25
C VAL A 711 19.54 23.06 37.97
N VAL A 712 18.76 24.08 37.63
CA VAL A 712 18.01 24.18 36.38
C VAL A 712 18.75 25.05 35.38
N TYR A 713 18.85 24.62 34.13
CA TYR A 713 19.52 25.28 33.03
C TYR A 713 18.56 25.50 31.86
N ASP A 714 18.81 26.53 31.07
CA ASP A 714 18.21 26.67 29.73
C ASP A 714 18.99 25.82 28.69
N MET A 715 18.50 25.83 27.45
CA MET A 715 19.12 25.06 26.35
C MET A 715 20.51 25.61 25.93
N LEU A 716 20.89 26.80 26.37
CA LEU A 716 22.21 27.40 26.16
C LEU A 716 23.20 27.07 27.33
N GLY A 717 22.74 26.31 28.32
CA GLY A 717 23.53 25.91 29.46
C GLY A 717 23.67 26.99 30.54
N ARG A 718 22.87 28.09 30.50
CA ARG A 718 22.85 29.12 31.51
C ARG A 718 22.07 28.68 32.74
N GLU A 719 22.60 28.90 33.93
CA GLU A 719 21.90 28.58 35.20
C GLU A 719 20.67 29.48 35.35
N ILE A 720 19.50 28.89 35.47
CA ILE A 720 18.21 29.57 35.65
C ILE A 720 17.79 29.61 37.11
N ALA A 721 18.01 28.47 37.82
CA ALA A 721 17.68 28.39 39.24
C ALA A 721 18.56 27.32 39.93
N VAL A 722 18.94 27.58 41.18
CA VAL A 722 19.57 26.60 42.06
C VAL A 722 18.51 26.19 43.07
N LEU A 723 18.06 24.93 43.01
CA LEU A 723 17.01 24.38 43.86
C LEU A 723 17.55 23.77 45.15
N ALA A 724 18.79 23.27 45.08
CA ALA A 724 19.53 22.80 46.23
C ALA A 724 21.03 23.09 46.06
N ASP A 725 21.71 23.55 47.10
CA ASP A 725 23.17 23.65 47.20
C ASP A 725 23.58 23.55 48.69
N GLY A 726 23.97 22.36 49.11
CA GLY A 726 24.29 22.13 50.52
C GLY A 726 24.56 20.68 50.85
N ARG A 727 24.76 20.40 52.16
CA ARG A 727 24.90 19.05 52.65
C ARG A 727 23.55 18.53 53.12
N TYR A 728 23.14 17.39 52.58
CA TYR A 728 21.87 16.74 52.87
C TYR A 728 22.13 15.32 53.37
N PRO A 729 21.48 14.89 54.47
CA PRO A 729 21.51 13.49 54.91
C PRO A 729 21.01 12.54 53.86
N ALA A 730 21.36 11.25 53.99
CA ALA A 730 20.73 10.20 53.17
C ALA A 730 19.21 10.27 53.27
N GLY A 731 18.50 10.18 52.13
CA GLY A 731 17.04 10.34 52.15
C GLY A 731 16.45 10.65 50.78
N LYS A 732 15.11 10.85 50.76
CA LYS A 732 14.33 11.29 49.60
C LYS A 732 13.95 12.77 49.80
N TYR A 733 14.08 13.55 48.71
CA TYR A 733 13.85 14.99 48.72
C TYR A 733 13.07 15.41 47.49
N SER A 734 12.24 16.42 47.64
CA SER A 734 11.46 17.02 46.57
C SER A 734 11.62 18.55 46.59
N PHE A 735 11.84 19.13 45.43
CA PHE A 735 12.08 20.56 45.23
C PHE A 735 11.08 21.12 44.23
N THR A 736 10.32 22.13 44.60
CA THR A 736 9.38 22.79 43.70
C THR A 736 10.14 23.78 42.83
N PHE A 737 9.89 23.72 41.52
CA PHE A 737 10.38 24.69 40.56
C PHE A 737 9.22 25.48 39.99
N ASP A 738 9.30 26.83 40.01
CA ASP A 738 8.30 27.75 39.46
C ASP A 738 8.91 28.46 38.24
N GLY A 739 8.37 28.12 37.07
CA GLY A 739 8.76 28.68 35.78
C GLY A 739 7.94 29.87 35.32
N LYS A 740 7.15 30.55 36.20
CA LYS A 740 6.24 31.63 35.81
C LYS A 740 6.89 32.81 35.09
N SER A 741 8.16 33.08 35.36
CA SER A 741 8.95 34.14 34.72
C SER A 741 9.68 33.69 33.45
N LEU A 742 9.58 32.42 33.08
CA LEU A 742 10.31 31.83 31.97
C LEU A 742 9.39 31.68 30.75
N SER A 743 9.95 31.61 29.53
CA SER A 743 9.22 31.34 28.28
C SER A 743 8.89 29.85 28.19
N SER A 744 7.79 29.50 27.47
CA SER A 744 7.54 28.10 27.07
C SER A 744 8.74 27.54 26.35
N GLY A 745 9.13 26.30 26.67
CA GLY A 745 10.31 25.67 26.08
C GLY A 745 10.86 24.52 26.92
N VAL A 746 11.96 23.95 26.45
CA VAL A 746 12.67 22.85 27.10
C VAL A 746 13.74 23.41 28.04
N TYR A 747 13.78 22.88 29.25
CA TYR A 747 14.79 23.17 30.26
C TYR A 747 15.45 21.86 30.71
N ILE A 748 16.65 21.97 31.27
CA ILE A 748 17.44 20.83 31.77
C ILE A 748 17.65 21.04 33.23
N TYR A 749 17.56 20.01 34.07
CA TYR A 749 18.00 20.05 35.45
C TYR A 749 19.04 18.96 35.72
N ARG A 750 20.04 19.32 36.51
CA ARG A 750 21.18 18.48 36.87
C ARG A 750 21.31 18.35 38.39
N LEU A 751 21.34 17.11 38.84
CA LEU A 751 21.66 16.75 40.21
C LEU A 751 23.11 16.29 40.30
N THR A 752 23.83 16.81 41.27
CA THR A 752 25.10 16.25 41.74
C THR A 752 24.96 15.91 43.23
N ALA A 753 25.24 14.66 43.62
CA ALA A 753 25.17 14.18 44.99
C ALA A 753 26.39 13.31 45.27
N GLY A 754 27.40 13.89 45.92
CA GLY A 754 28.71 13.23 46.05
C GLY A 754 29.36 12.99 44.69
N SER A 755 29.66 11.72 44.37
CA SER A 755 30.16 11.29 43.06
C SER A 755 29.08 11.04 42.02
N TYR A 756 27.80 11.02 42.42
CA TYR A 756 26.68 10.79 41.52
C TYR A 756 26.31 12.07 40.77
N MET A 757 26.09 11.94 39.45
CA MET A 757 25.60 13.01 38.60
C MET A 757 24.55 12.48 37.64
N ALA A 758 23.41 13.15 37.56
CA ALA A 758 22.35 12.85 36.62
C ALA A 758 21.73 14.13 36.03
N VAL A 759 21.21 14.00 34.82
CA VAL A 759 20.60 15.09 34.07
C VAL A 759 19.26 14.62 33.53
N ARG A 760 18.25 15.51 33.60
CA ARG A 760 16.91 15.26 33.05
C ARG A 760 16.40 16.49 32.29
N LYS A 761 15.46 16.27 31.37
CA LYS A 761 14.79 17.34 30.63
C LYS A 761 13.38 17.56 31.16
N MET A 762 12.91 18.80 31.11
CA MET A 762 11.52 19.17 31.43
C MET A 762 10.99 20.18 30.42
N SER A 763 9.69 20.17 30.18
CA SER A 763 9.02 21.04 29.23
C SER A 763 8.05 21.98 29.96
N LEU A 764 8.22 23.29 29.81
CA LEU A 764 7.30 24.32 30.28
C LEU A 764 6.35 24.69 29.16
N LEU A 765 5.06 24.60 29.40
CA LEU A 765 3.98 25.03 28.51
C LEU A 765 3.20 26.14 29.24
N LYS A 766 3.10 27.32 28.64
CA LYS A 766 2.26 28.43 29.10
C LYS A 766 1.06 28.60 28.21
#